data_25df4671dc1b8e6a5a04bacc0bd053c4
#
_entry.id   25df4671dc1b8e6a5a04bacc0bd053c4
#
_cell.length_a   1.000
_cell.length_b   1.000
_cell.length_c   1.000
_cell.angle_alpha   90.00
_cell.angle_beta   90.00
_cell.angle_gamma   90.00
#
_symmetry.space_group_name_H-M   'P 1'
#
loop_
_entity.id
_entity.type
_entity.pdbx_description
1 polymer ?
#
loop_
_entity_poly.entity_id
_entity_poly.type
_entity_poly.pdbx_seq_one_letter_code
_entity_poly.pdbx_strand_id
1 'polypeptide(L)'
;MLITNCNTNVNTTSDTSFSTLSSTFPSTLSSNSPRPTACPPLYPTSCISPITTSDDPSYTQPIDNRMSNGIDWVDCLSNHPDYKGIDISLIQRQVELEGLMRAKGLLREEAKVLKAKEKHMESQTSYGHTLLSNYVHRLSMVVSEQLVAVREGKPGYTNNNFRLIKDLEPDVIAFIALKTVIDRICTKPSLQELGRLIGVNLETECRCRFFEEKAKSAFKLAMHKEKDRTQTFRKRHAIFSMMNAVVEGRYSGTPNPELAWSKWGGSSQLGIGTKLIQMVVSITGLVSVEMGIHRTNKGQQLYYVRPKPELKAWIEDWTSRSGILAPLCLPCIIPPKPYTTPFDGGYHTGLVKRIPLIKTYDPGYSDTISKPENIRRMSPVYEAVNIAQSTAWRVNTKVLHVLKTLWEEGIIVDCLPSREDSPPPVCPKCLQVVGDNHACFQEDKETLRLWKRHASITHASNASAFSKRFAIHRLLWVAERYKDDPALYFPYQLDFRGRLYAVPQVLNPQGADPAKGLLLFSYPKPIQSKEAADWLAIHVANTYGNDKLSFEDRIRWTEDNTPMITAIAENPIENRAMWSSTDSPFCFLAACFEWAGFKKQGYGYMSSLPVAQDGTCSGLQHYSALLRDHVGGAAVNLVPSDKPQDIYRVVADKVIERLEEMTLENSSVEDYELAQEWLCSGLITRKATKRAVMTLPYGSTLFSAKQYIRDYVEEMREKNPELIPWTLVRDTVSVEEYNRIAYEEGVEAAQEHSNPTGRACSWLGNIVWSCIHSTVIAASEAMSWLQKVTNVVSKGENLPMSWITPSGFIVLQRYNTTKARRVKTTLSGELVYKTDTDDRRTPKGSIETSFQDTATDSPPITVYLTLKEETDQLDPKGQRQGIAPNFIHSLDASALVFAVLYANKRYGIDSFALIHDSFGTHAGGEGCGDSARLAKAIRESFVDMYESHDVIAEFEEQVLSCLQNNRLRQGKTDPMPLDTLPERPAKGSLDLSKVLDSRYFFS
;
A
#
# COMPACT_ATOMS: atom_id res chain seq x y z
N MET A 1 19.65 18.75 -46.51
CA MET A 1 20.93 19.45 -46.79
C MET A 1 21.00 20.60 -45.84
N LEU A 2 21.70 20.41 -44.81
CA LEU A 2 22.89 21.03 -44.30
C LEU A 2 23.16 20.53 -42.92
N ILE A 3 24.12 19.63 -42.88
CA ILE A 3 24.79 19.12 -41.68
C ILE A 3 25.90 20.13 -41.39
N THR A 4 26.02 20.58 -40.17
CA THR A 4 27.31 21.15 -39.70
C THR A 4 27.64 20.58 -38.32
N ASN A 5 28.68 19.74 -38.36
CA ASN A 5 29.46 19.24 -37.24
C ASN A 5 30.04 20.38 -36.41
N CYS A 6 30.06 20.21 -35.11
CA CYS A 6 31.12 20.80 -34.28
C CYS A 6 31.67 19.71 -33.33
N ASN A 7 32.73 19.07 -33.81
CA ASN A 7 33.75 18.42 -32.99
C ASN A 7 34.73 19.50 -32.55
N THR A 8 35.07 19.58 -31.30
CA THR A 8 36.35 20.07 -30.83
C THR A 8 36.87 19.21 -29.72
N ASN A 9 37.87 18.42 -30.11
CA ASN A 9 38.90 17.85 -29.26
C ASN A 9 39.69 18.95 -28.55
N VAL A 10 40.01 18.74 -27.28
CA VAL A 10 41.30 19.21 -26.74
C VAL A 10 41.87 18.08 -25.86
N ASN A 11 43.04 17.67 -26.30
CA ASN A 11 43.95 16.72 -25.69
C ASN A 11 44.82 17.34 -24.60
N THR A 12 45.17 16.49 -23.61
CA THR A 12 46.53 16.27 -23.00
C THR A 12 47.14 17.44 -22.26
N THR A 13 47.65 17.22 -21.06
CA THR A 13 48.92 16.54 -20.66
C THR A 13 49.06 16.66 -19.15
N SER A 14 49.27 15.57 -18.45
CA SER A 14 50.53 15.08 -17.83
C SER A 14 51.09 15.82 -16.63
N ASP A 15 51.28 15.00 -15.59
CA ASP A 15 52.45 14.90 -14.68
C ASP A 15 52.61 15.92 -13.54
N THR A 16 52.72 15.47 -12.41
CA THR A 16 53.78 14.98 -11.55
C THR A 16 53.53 15.18 -10.06
N SER A 17 53.60 14.08 -9.35
CA SER A 17 54.46 13.73 -8.23
C SER A 17 54.44 14.46 -6.90
N PHE A 18 54.25 13.59 -5.88
CA PHE A 18 54.97 13.52 -4.58
C PHE A 18 54.98 14.71 -3.61
N SER A 19 54.41 14.53 -2.41
CA SER A 19 55.28 14.23 -1.26
C SER A 19 54.50 14.05 0.02
N THR A 20 54.84 12.96 0.68
CA THR A 20 54.65 12.63 2.09
C THR A 20 55.21 13.70 3.01
N LEU A 21 54.54 13.99 4.11
CA LEU A 21 55.20 14.19 5.40
C LEU A 21 54.23 13.98 6.57
N SER A 22 54.68 13.05 7.40
CA SER A 22 54.24 12.77 8.75
C SER A 22 54.67 13.87 9.69
N SER A 23 53.92 14.15 10.74
CA SER A 23 54.44 14.15 12.12
C SER A 23 53.48 14.78 13.14
N THR A 24 53.20 13.98 14.17
CA THR A 24 53.28 14.25 15.61
C THR A 24 52.41 15.33 16.26
N PHE A 25 51.64 14.82 17.22
CA PHE A 25 51.03 15.54 18.36
C PHE A 25 52.07 16.36 19.19
N PRO A 26 51.60 17.37 19.92
CA PRO A 26 51.40 17.17 21.35
C PRO A 26 50.16 17.86 21.96
N SER A 27 49.88 17.35 23.13
CA SER A 27 48.86 17.63 24.11
C SER A 27 48.91 19.02 24.78
N THR A 28 47.76 19.37 25.38
CA THR A 28 47.48 20.31 26.50
C THR A 28 47.17 21.76 26.16
N LEU A 29 45.92 22.17 26.41
CA LEU A 29 45.57 23.10 27.52
C LEU A 29 44.08 23.46 27.50
N SER A 30 43.53 23.49 28.68
CA SER A 30 42.20 23.85 29.08
C SER A 30 41.77 25.29 28.71
N SER A 31 40.53 25.49 28.26
CA SER A 31 39.78 26.69 28.58
C SER A 31 38.26 26.47 28.37
N ASN A 32 37.56 26.81 29.41
CA ASN A 32 36.13 26.84 29.51
C ASN A 32 35.47 27.77 28.45
N SER A 33 34.56 27.25 27.70
CA SER A 33 33.51 28.06 27.06
C SER A 33 32.19 27.25 27.01
N PRO A 34 31.04 27.91 27.17
CA PRO A 34 29.78 27.21 27.41
C PRO A 34 29.30 26.46 26.15
N ARG A 35 28.89 25.23 26.34
CA ARG A 35 28.22 24.42 25.30
C ARG A 35 26.92 25.09 24.87
N PRO A 36 26.61 25.18 23.59
CA PRO A 36 25.28 25.49 23.14
C PRO A 36 24.32 24.36 23.54
N THR A 37 23.24 24.69 24.19
CA THR A 37 22.13 23.80 24.54
C THR A 37 21.59 23.18 23.28
N ALA A 38 21.77 21.86 23.12
CA ALA A 38 21.14 21.07 22.08
C ALA A 38 19.62 21.09 22.29
N CYS A 39 18.86 21.45 21.28
CA CYS A 39 17.42 21.24 21.23
C CYS A 39 17.11 19.76 21.42
N PRO A 40 16.10 19.40 22.24
CA PRO A 40 15.75 18.00 22.42
C PRO A 40 15.22 17.40 21.09
N PRO A 41 15.58 16.15 20.78
CA PRO A 41 15.07 15.47 19.61
C PRO A 41 13.55 15.30 19.74
N LEU A 42 12.82 15.61 18.69
CA LEU A 42 11.37 15.55 18.59
C LEU A 42 10.75 14.13 18.67
N TYR A 43 11.58 13.10 18.86
CA TYR A 43 11.17 11.72 19.17
C TYR A 43 12.21 11.10 20.12
N PRO A 44 11.78 10.40 21.15
CA PRO A 44 12.71 9.67 22.01
C PRO A 44 13.31 8.51 21.21
N THR A 45 14.60 8.59 20.94
CA THR A 45 15.43 7.51 20.38
C THR A 45 15.62 6.32 21.34
N SER A 46 14.89 6.24 22.44
CA SER A 46 15.09 5.27 23.51
C SER A 46 14.10 4.10 23.54
N CYS A 47 13.41 3.76 22.45
CA CYS A 47 12.54 2.57 22.39
C CYS A 47 12.98 1.53 21.37
N ILE A 48 14.21 1.57 20.89
CA ILE A 48 14.84 0.43 20.23
C ILE A 48 16.06 0.08 21.08
N SER A 49 15.82 -0.66 22.16
CA SER A 49 16.88 -1.53 22.67
C SER A 49 17.28 -2.41 21.49
N PRO A 50 18.57 -2.53 21.14
CA PRO A 50 18.97 -3.56 20.21
C PRO A 50 18.40 -4.87 20.77
N ILE A 51 17.56 -5.54 20.00
CA ILE A 51 17.25 -6.95 20.28
C ILE A 51 18.59 -7.62 20.06
N THR A 52 19.32 -7.75 21.15
CA THR A 52 20.50 -8.57 21.17
C THR A 52 20.06 -9.94 20.69
N THR A 53 20.80 -10.53 19.79
CA THR A 53 20.68 -11.91 19.31
C THR A 53 21.01 -12.94 20.41
N SER A 54 20.97 -12.53 21.68
CA SER A 54 21.01 -13.42 22.80
C SER A 54 19.59 -13.88 23.08
N ASP A 55 19.38 -15.18 23.02
CA ASP A 55 18.25 -15.90 23.52
C ASP A 55 17.69 -15.24 24.78
N ASP A 56 16.60 -14.51 24.64
CA ASP A 56 15.84 -14.02 25.78
C ASP A 56 15.17 -15.26 26.40
N PRO A 57 15.62 -15.71 27.59
CA PRO A 57 15.09 -16.95 28.22
C PRO A 57 13.58 -16.88 28.49
N SER A 58 12.99 -15.68 28.46
CA SER A 58 11.53 -15.49 28.61
C SER A 58 10.72 -16.02 27.44
N TYR A 59 11.35 -16.31 26.28
CA TYR A 59 10.70 -16.84 25.08
C TYR A 59 10.96 -18.34 24.85
N THR A 60 11.75 -18.99 25.67
CA THR A 60 12.05 -20.43 25.61
C THR A 60 11.19 -21.27 26.56
N GLN A 61 10.21 -20.68 27.24
CA GLN A 61 9.22 -21.52 27.91
C GLN A 61 8.47 -22.32 26.84
N PRO A 62 8.36 -23.64 26.98
CA PRO A 62 7.55 -24.45 26.07
C PRO A 62 6.17 -23.83 26.02
N ILE A 63 5.75 -23.41 24.80
CA ILE A 63 4.39 -22.92 24.58
C ILE A 63 3.50 -24.06 25.06
N ASP A 64 2.77 -23.82 26.14
CA ASP A 64 1.86 -24.83 26.70
C ASP A 64 0.85 -25.16 25.59
N ASN A 65 1.04 -26.30 24.95
CA ASN A 65 0.17 -26.84 23.89
C ASN A 65 -1.30 -26.99 24.35
N ARG A 66 -1.57 -26.80 25.63
CA ARG A 66 -2.91 -26.87 26.25
C ARG A 66 -3.71 -25.58 26.17
N MET A 67 -3.16 -24.47 25.57
CA MET A 67 -3.87 -23.18 25.52
C MET A 67 -5.04 -23.11 24.54
N SER A 68 -5.47 -24.23 23.94
CA SER A 68 -6.71 -24.29 23.17
C SER A 68 -7.53 -25.48 23.56
N ASN A 69 -8.46 -25.34 24.50
CA ASN A 69 -9.50 -26.32 24.86
C ASN A 69 -8.99 -27.72 25.30
N GLY A 70 -7.73 -27.85 25.73
CA GLY A 70 -7.16 -29.13 26.18
C GLY A 70 -6.81 -30.12 25.07
N ILE A 71 -6.80 -29.71 23.81
CA ILE A 71 -6.44 -30.56 22.67
C ILE A 71 -4.92 -30.66 22.55
N ASP A 72 -4.39 -31.88 22.54
CA ASP A 72 -3.03 -32.15 22.09
C ASP A 72 -3.01 -32.24 20.55
N TRP A 73 -2.55 -31.18 19.91
CA TRP A 73 -2.52 -31.10 18.45
C TRP A 73 -1.48 -32.03 17.84
N VAL A 74 -0.41 -32.37 18.53
CA VAL A 74 0.61 -33.29 18.02
C VAL A 74 0.00 -34.71 17.94
N ASP A 75 -0.66 -35.15 18.99
CA ASP A 75 -1.35 -36.45 19.02
C ASP A 75 -2.49 -36.48 18.00
N CYS A 76 -3.29 -35.43 17.94
CA CYS A 76 -4.41 -35.31 16.99
C CYS A 76 -3.96 -35.43 15.53
N LEU A 77 -2.87 -34.75 15.14
CA LEU A 77 -2.36 -34.79 13.77
C LEU A 77 -1.62 -36.09 13.47
N SER A 78 -0.83 -36.62 14.39
CA SER A 78 -0.06 -37.85 14.20
C SER A 78 -0.94 -39.08 13.97
N ASN A 79 -2.14 -39.07 14.57
CA ASN A 79 -3.13 -40.15 14.39
C ASN A 79 -4.08 -39.94 13.20
N HIS A 80 -4.01 -38.80 12.50
CA HIS A 80 -4.90 -38.51 11.35
C HIS A 80 -4.37 -39.13 10.07
N PRO A 81 -5.21 -39.76 9.23
CA PRO A 81 -4.77 -40.44 8.00
C PRO A 81 -3.95 -39.60 7.04
N ASP A 82 -4.27 -38.30 6.93
CA ASP A 82 -3.60 -37.35 6.01
C ASP A 82 -2.12 -37.08 6.38
N TYR A 83 -1.71 -37.41 7.60
CA TYR A 83 -0.34 -37.21 8.10
C TYR A 83 0.45 -38.50 8.25
N LYS A 84 -0.11 -39.60 7.75
CA LYS A 84 0.54 -40.91 7.84
C LYS A 84 1.84 -40.92 7.02
N GLY A 85 2.96 -41.21 7.72
CA GLY A 85 4.30 -41.23 7.11
C GLY A 85 5.08 -39.92 7.23
N ILE A 86 4.49 -38.88 7.82
CA ILE A 86 5.22 -37.66 8.16
C ILE A 86 5.92 -37.86 9.52
N ASP A 87 7.18 -37.44 9.62
CA ASP A 87 7.94 -37.53 10.87
C ASP A 87 7.25 -36.72 11.98
N ILE A 88 7.09 -37.32 13.14
CA ILE A 88 6.48 -36.72 14.32
C ILE A 88 7.22 -35.44 14.74
N SER A 89 8.53 -35.40 14.58
CA SER A 89 9.33 -34.20 14.88
C SER A 89 8.92 -33.00 14.01
N LEU A 90 8.60 -33.22 12.74
CA LEU A 90 8.09 -32.18 11.82
C LEU A 90 6.68 -31.74 12.21
N ILE A 91 5.83 -32.69 12.61
CA ILE A 91 4.46 -32.36 13.10
C ILE A 91 4.56 -31.51 14.37
N GLN A 92 5.41 -31.90 15.33
CA GLN A 92 5.64 -31.12 16.55
C GLN A 92 6.13 -29.71 16.20
N ARG A 93 7.11 -29.60 15.34
CA ARG A 93 7.67 -28.31 14.89
C ARG A 93 6.61 -27.44 14.20
N GLN A 94 5.74 -28.04 13.40
CA GLN A 94 4.63 -27.31 12.75
C GLN A 94 3.63 -26.77 13.79
N VAL A 95 3.25 -27.57 14.79
CA VAL A 95 2.38 -27.14 15.89
C VAL A 95 3.00 -25.99 16.69
N GLU A 96 4.30 -26.05 16.99
CA GLU A 96 5.03 -24.99 17.66
C GLU A 96 5.04 -23.69 16.85
N LEU A 97 5.23 -23.77 15.51
CA LEU A 97 5.18 -22.62 14.63
C LEU A 97 3.79 -21.97 14.61
N GLU A 98 2.73 -22.75 14.54
CA GLU A 98 1.36 -22.22 14.59
C GLU A 98 1.04 -21.62 15.98
N GLY A 99 1.53 -22.20 17.07
CA GLY A 99 1.48 -21.60 18.41
C GLY A 99 2.20 -20.25 18.48
N LEU A 100 3.39 -20.15 17.85
CA LEU A 100 4.14 -18.89 17.74
C LEU A 100 3.39 -17.84 16.92
N MET A 101 2.77 -18.22 15.80
CA MET A 101 1.97 -17.30 14.99
C MET A 101 0.86 -16.64 15.81
N ARG A 102 0.17 -17.43 16.65
CA ARG A 102 -0.87 -16.96 17.58
C ARG A 102 -0.29 -16.01 18.64
N ALA A 103 0.78 -16.43 19.31
CA ALA A 103 1.43 -15.65 20.37
C ALA A 103 1.90 -14.27 19.86
N LYS A 104 2.55 -14.23 18.69
CA LYS A 104 2.98 -12.96 18.06
C LYS A 104 1.79 -12.08 17.65
N GLY A 105 0.67 -12.67 17.25
CA GLY A 105 -0.58 -11.94 17.00
C GLY A 105 -1.11 -11.24 18.25
N LEU A 106 -1.17 -11.96 19.36
CA LEU A 106 -1.59 -11.42 20.67
C LEU A 106 -0.70 -10.26 21.12
N LEU A 107 0.61 -10.47 21.17
CA LEU A 107 1.58 -9.44 21.57
C LEU A 107 1.47 -8.18 20.72
N ARG A 108 1.26 -8.34 19.41
CA ARG A 108 1.10 -7.19 18.51
C ARG A 108 -0.15 -6.38 18.82
N GLU A 109 -1.27 -7.02 19.13
CA GLU A 109 -2.52 -6.33 19.46
C GLU A 109 -2.44 -5.67 20.83
N GLU A 110 -1.87 -6.33 21.82
CA GLU A 110 -1.60 -5.75 23.14
C GLU A 110 -0.72 -4.50 23.05
N ALA A 111 0.36 -4.56 22.26
CA ALA A 111 1.23 -3.40 22.04
C ALA A 111 0.51 -2.23 21.37
N LYS A 112 -0.41 -2.50 20.40
CA LYS A 112 -1.23 -1.45 19.79
C LYS A 112 -2.17 -0.81 20.79
N VAL A 113 -2.83 -1.62 21.62
CA VAL A 113 -3.72 -1.13 22.67
C VAL A 113 -2.96 -0.30 23.70
N LEU A 114 -1.79 -0.77 24.14
CA LEU A 114 -0.94 -0.03 25.07
C LEU A 114 -0.54 1.35 24.49
N LYS A 115 -0.04 1.37 23.25
CA LYS A 115 0.31 2.61 22.56
C LYS A 115 -0.88 3.55 22.38
N ALA A 116 -2.08 3.01 22.12
CA ALA A 116 -3.29 3.81 22.03
C ALA A 116 -3.67 4.40 23.39
N LYS A 117 -3.52 3.67 24.50
CA LYS A 117 -3.72 4.16 25.87
C LYS A 117 -2.75 5.28 26.23
N GLU A 118 -1.47 5.11 25.93
CA GLU A 118 -0.43 6.13 26.16
C GLU A 118 -0.71 7.45 25.42
N LYS A 119 -1.22 7.33 24.19
CA LYS A 119 -1.54 8.49 23.33
C LYS A 119 -2.96 9.03 23.50
N HIS A 120 -3.74 8.46 24.40
CA HIS A 120 -5.16 8.81 24.56
C HIS A 120 -5.97 8.71 23.26
N MET A 121 -5.74 7.65 22.51
CA MET A 121 -6.35 7.36 21.21
C MET A 121 -7.09 6.02 21.23
N GLU A 122 -7.63 5.62 22.37
CA GLU A 122 -8.31 4.33 22.56
C GLU A 122 -9.53 4.15 21.63
N SER A 123 -10.16 5.25 21.24
CA SER A 123 -11.23 5.25 20.23
C SER A 123 -10.78 4.73 18.85
N GLN A 124 -9.48 4.68 18.56
CA GLN A 124 -8.91 4.17 17.31
C GLN A 124 -8.55 2.68 17.37
N THR A 125 -8.72 2.04 18.51
CA THR A 125 -8.57 0.59 18.65
C THR A 125 -9.80 -0.14 18.11
N SER A 126 -9.68 -1.46 17.86
CA SER A 126 -10.80 -2.29 17.41
C SER A 126 -11.98 -2.25 18.39
N TYR A 127 -11.70 -2.31 19.69
CA TYR A 127 -12.75 -2.19 20.71
C TYR A 127 -13.35 -0.78 20.78
N GLY A 128 -12.53 0.25 20.61
CA GLY A 128 -12.99 1.64 20.59
C GLY A 128 -13.95 1.92 19.45
N HIS A 129 -13.67 1.40 18.26
CA HIS A 129 -14.59 1.46 17.11
C HIS A 129 -15.91 0.74 17.39
N THR A 130 -15.87 -0.44 17.98
CA THR A 130 -17.07 -1.21 18.35
C THR A 130 -17.94 -0.46 19.36
N LEU A 131 -17.33 0.14 20.39
CA LEU A 131 -18.05 0.96 21.37
C LEU A 131 -18.70 2.18 20.72
N LEU A 132 -17.98 2.86 19.84
CA LEU A 132 -18.53 4.00 19.09
C LEU A 132 -19.72 3.58 18.24
N SER A 133 -19.58 2.53 17.43
CA SER A 133 -20.65 2.03 16.56
C SER A 133 -21.92 1.63 17.33
N ASN A 134 -21.74 1.00 18.49
CA ASN A 134 -22.87 0.52 19.29
C ASN A 134 -23.66 1.61 20.02
N TYR A 135 -22.98 2.70 20.40
CA TYR A 135 -23.60 3.67 21.33
C TYR A 135 -23.79 5.09 20.78
N VAL A 136 -23.13 5.49 19.68
CA VAL A 136 -23.28 6.85 19.14
C VAL A 136 -24.72 7.15 18.78
N HIS A 137 -25.40 6.25 18.08
CA HIS A 137 -26.80 6.47 17.65
C HIS A 137 -27.75 6.57 18.87
N ARG A 138 -27.61 5.68 19.87
CA ARG A 138 -28.43 5.73 21.09
C ARG A 138 -28.22 7.02 21.85
N LEU A 139 -26.97 7.49 21.96
CA LEU A 139 -26.66 8.74 22.63
C LEU A 139 -27.19 9.94 21.85
N SER A 140 -27.16 9.89 20.51
CA SER A 140 -27.65 10.98 19.66
C SER A 140 -29.16 11.19 19.79
N MET A 141 -29.93 10.13 20.02
CA MET A 141 -31.37 10.25 20.28
C MET A 141 -31.65 11.10 21.53
N VAL A 142 -30.96 10.81 22.64
CA VAL A 142 -31.13 11.56 23.89
C VAL A 142 -30.62 13.00 23.77
N VAL A 143 -29.52 13.19 23.05
CA VAL A 143 -29.01 14.54 22.74
C VAL A 143 -30.03 15.31 21.89
N SER A 144 -30.69 14.65 20.92
CA SER A 144 -31.73 15.27 20.10
C SER A 144 -32.91 15.75 20.93
N GLU A 145 -33.40 14.94 21.88
CA GLU A 145 -34.46 15.32 22.82
C GLU A 145 -34.07 16.57 23.64
N GLN A 146 -32.84 16.64 24.14
CA GLN A 146 -32.34 17.80 24.86
C GLN A 146 -32.29 19.05 23.96
N LEU A 147 -31.88 18.91 22.70
CA LEU A 147 -31.83 20.02 21.74
C LEU A 147 -33.22 20.52 21.35
N VAL A 148 -34.23 19.67 21.31
CA VAL A 148 -35.62 20.05 21.10
C VAL A 148 -36.09 20.99 22.24
N ALA A 149 -35.81 20.63 23.50
CA ALA A 149 -36.13 21.49 24.66
C ALA A 149 -35.44 22.85 24.59
N VAL A 150 -34.22 22.89 24.05
CA VAL A 150 -33.46 24.14 23.83
C VAL A 150 -34.08 25.00 22.72
N ARG A 151 -34.52 24.39 21.64
CA ARG A 151 -35.18 25.08 20.51
C ARG A 151 -36.56 25.60 20.87
N GLU A 152 -37.26 24.92 21.76
CA GLU A 152 -38.55 25.36 22.33
C GLU A 152 -38.37 26.50 23.36
N GLY A 153 -37.16 26.93 23.64
CA GLY A 153 -36.89 28.05 24.55
C GLY A 153 -37.06 27.71 26.03
N LYS A 154 -37.16 26.43 26.41
CA LYS A 154 -37.33 26.03 27.82
C LYS A 154 -36.21 26.63 28.68
N PRO A 155 -36.53 27.30 29.83
CA PRO A 155 -35.52 27.88 30.68
C PRO A 155 -34.72 26.81 31.42
N GLY A 156 -33.55 27.17 31.90
CA GLY A 156 -32.70 26.35 32.76
C GLY A 156 -31.22 26.46 32.44
N TYR A 157 -30.36 26.24 33.43
CA TYR A 157 -28.92 26.34 33.29
C TYR A 157 -28.37 25.40 32.18
N THR A 158 -28.83 24.16 32.12
CA THR A 158 -28.43 23.20 31.10
C THR A 158 -28.84 23.68 29.69
N ASN A 159 -30.08 24.12 29.54
CA ASN A 159 -30.61 24.62 28.26
C ASN A 159 -29.84 25.85 27.79
N ASN A 160 -29.50 26.76 28.69
CA ASN A 160 -28.69 27.95 28.36
C ASN A 160 -27.31 27.56 27.82
N ASN A 161 -26.65 26.59 28.42
CA ASN A 161 -25.36 26.10 27.94
C ASN A 161 -25.51 25.37 26.58
N PHE A 162 -26.53 24.53 26.41
CA PHE A 162 -26.79 23.80 25.16
C PHE A 162 -27.20 24.71 23.98
N ARG A 163 -27.60 25.94 24.22
CA ARG A 163 -27.81 26.96 23.16
C ARG A 163 -26.55 27.22 22.36
N LEU A 164 -25.36 27.02 22.93
CA LEU A 164 -24.07 27.20 22.25
C LEU A 164 -23.80 26.12 21.22
N ILE A 165 -24.45 24.96 21.34
CA ILE A 165 -24.28 23.78 20.44
C ILE A 165 -25.56 23.42 19.69
N LYS A 166 -26.59 24.27 19.70
CA LYS A 166 -27.92 24.01 19.12
C LYS A 166 -27.88 23.74 17.61
N ASP A 167 -26.88 24.30 16.93
CA ASP A 167 -26.72 24.21 15.47
C ASP A 167 -25.86 23.00 15.05
N LEU A 168 -25.31 22.26 16.00
CA LEU A 168 -24.63 20.99 15.72
C LEU A 168 -25.65 19.85 15.57
N GLU A 169 -25.33 18.90 14.71
CA GLU A 169 -26.10 17.67 14.58
C GLU A 169 -25.97 16.83 15.85
N PRO A 170 -27.07 16.20 16.35
CA PRO A 170 -27.02 15.36 17.54
C PRO A 170 -25.98 14.24 17.47
N ASP A 171 -25.81 13.60 16.30
CA ASP A 171 -24.82 12.55 16.07
C ASP A 171 -23.38 13.06 16.28
N VAL A 172 -23.09 14.28 15.87
CA VAL A 172 -21.77 14.93 16.06
C VAL A 172 -21.49 15.16 17.53
N ILE A 173 -22.46 15.69 18.26
CA ILE A 173 -22.34 15.95 19.71
C ILE A 173 -22.13 14.63 20.45
N ALA A 174 -22.96 13.61 20.16
CA ALA A 174 -22.86 12.29 20.75
C ALA A 174 -21.50 11.63 20.47
N PHE A 175 -21.04 11.71 19.22
CA PHE A 175 -19.76 11.15 18.82
C PHE A 175 -18.60 11.83 19.55
N ILE A 176 -18.56 13.16 19.61
CA ILE A 176 -17.52 13.92 20.32
C ILE A 176 -17.50 13.55 21.81
N ALA A 177 -18.66 13.48 22.44
CA ALA A 177 -18.76 13.13 23.85
C ALA A 177 -18.26 11.71 24.11
N LEU A 178 -18.79 10.73 23.39
CA LEU A 178 -18.44 9.32 23.57
C LEU A 178 -16.98 9.03 23.22
N LYS A 179 -16.48 9.58 22.11
CA LYS A 179 -15.07 9.45 21.72
C LYS A 179 -14.14 10.00 22.83
N THR A 180 -14.41 11.20 23.34
CA THR A 180 -13.58 11.81 24.38
C THR A 180 -13.60 10.98 25.66
N VAL A 181 -14.74 10.38 26.03
CA VAL A 181 -14.83 9.47 27.18
C VAL A 181 -14.00 8.22 26.93
N ILE A 182 -14.13 7.57 25.76
CA ILE A 182 -13.36 6.35 25.43
C ILE A 182 -11.86 6.64 25.44
N ASP A 183 -11.41 7.74 24.82
CA ASP A 183 -9.99 8.13 24.74
C ASP A 183 -9.34 8.39 26.11
N ARG A 184 -10.13 8.62 27.16
CA ARG A 184 -9.67 8.90 28.52
C ARG A 184 -10.07 7.88 29.57
N ILE A 185 -10.77 6.84 29.17
CA ILE A 185 -11.41 5.88 30.10
C ILE A 185 -10.41 5.16 31.00
N CYS A 186 -9.21 4.84 30.50
CA CYS A 186 -8.16 4.16 31.27
C CYS A 186 -7.35 5.09 32.16
N THR A 187 -7.38 6.42 31.96
CA THR A 187 -6.63 7.41 32.76
C THR A 187 -7.35 7.85 34.01
N LYS A 188 -8.61 7.43 34.20
CA LYS A 188 -9.45 7.79 35.36
C LYS A 188 -9.50 9.31 35.58
N PRO A 189 -9.92 10.10 34.59
CA PRO A 189 -9.95 11.56 34.68
C PRO A 189 -10.96 12.02 35.72
N SER A 190 -10.73 13.23 36.27
CA SER A 190 -11.78 13.88 37.08
C SER A 190 -12.96 14.25 36.16
N LEU A 191 -14.17 14.30 36.74
CA LEU A 191 -15.39 14.73 36.06
C LEU A 191 -15.24 16.14 35.49
N GLN A 192 -14.55 17.01 36.21
CA GLN A 192 -14.29 18.39 35.81
C GLN A 192 -13.35 18.47 34.61
N GLU A 193 -12.26 17.75 34.64
CA GLU A 193 -11.31 17.66 33.55
C GLU A 193 -11.95 17.09 32.25
N LEU A 194 -12.61 15.96 32.35
CA LEU A 194 -13.26 15.31 31.22
C LEU A 194 -14.42 16.15 30.66
N GLY A 195 -15.22 16.75 31.56
CA GLY A 195 -16.32 17.63 31.15
C GLY A 195 -15.83 18.87 30.39
N ARG A 196 -14.77 19.53 30.92
CA ARG A 196 -14.17 20.67 30.24
C ARG A 196 -13.59 20.26 28.87
N LEU A 197 -12.95 19.11 28.79
CA LEU A 197 -12.37 18.59 27.53
C LEU A 197 -13.44 18.37 26.47
N ILE A 198 -14.59 17.78 26.82
CA ILE A 198 -15.72 17.62 25.91
C ILE A 198 -16.24 18.99 25.44
N GLY A 199 -16.38 19.95 26.34
CA GLY A 199 -16.82 21.29 26.02
C GLY A 199 -15.88 22.01 25.05
N VAL A 200 -14.57 21.95 25.29
CA VAL A 200 -13.54 22.49 24.38
C VAL A 200 -13.57 21.83 22.99
N ASN A 201 -13.77 20.53 22.94
CA ASN A 201 -13.87 19.81 21.66
C ASN A 201 -15.10 20.24 20.86
N LEU A 202 -16.23 20.44 21.53
CA LEU A 202 -17.46 20.94 20.90
C LEU A 202 -17.35 22.40 20.45
N GLU A 203 -16.74 23.26 21.26
CA GLU A 203 -16.46 24.64 20.86
C GLU A 203 -15.60 24.70 19.62
N THR A 204 -14.60 23.85 19.58
CA THR A 204 -13.72 23.70 18.44
C THR A 204 -14.48 23.30 17.16
N GLU A 205 -15.44 22.39 17.28
CA GLU A 205 -16.29 21.98 16.16
C GLU A 205 -17.16 23.13 15.68
N CYS A 206 -17.82 23.83 16.61
CA CYS A 206 -18.62 25.02 16.28
C CYS A 206 -17.80 26.10 15.58
N ARG A 207 -16.59 26.36 16.06
CA ARG A 207 -15.68 27.34 15.44
C ARG A 207 -15.30 26.98 14.02
N CYS A 208 -15.06 25.70 13.73
CA CYS A 208 -14.72 25.26 12.39
C CYS A 208 -15.91 25.34 11.44
N ARG A 209 -17.11 24.97 11.89
CA ARG A 209 -18.33 25.12 11.08
C ARG A 209 -18.65 26.56 10.79
N PHE A 210 -18.51 27.42 11.78
CA PHE A 210 -18.65 28.86 11.61
C PHE A 210 -17.70 29.38 10.52
N PHE A 211 -16.43 28.99 10.55
CA PHE A 211 -15.46 29.40 9.53
C PHE A 211 -15.79 28.83 8.15
N GLU A 212 -16.21 27.56 8.07
CA GLU A 212 -16.63 26.95 6.82
C GLU A 212 -17.84 27.64 6.19
N GLU A 213 -18.83 28.01 7.00
CA GLU A 213 -20.02 28.70 6.55
C GLU A 213 -19.73 30.13 6.08
N LYS A 214 -18.96 30.89 6.85
CA LYS A 214 -18.71 32.33 6.63
C LYS A 214 -17.57 32.60 5.64
N ALA A 215 -16.61 31.69 5.49
CA ALA A 215 -15.45 31.86 4.61
C ALA A 215 -15.13 30.55 3.84
N LYS A 216 -16.10 30.06 3.07
CA LYS A 216 -16.07 28.76 2.41
C LYS A 216 -14.85 28.53 1.51
N SER A 217 -14.45 29.54 0.73
CA SER A 217 -13.28 29.44 -0.16
C SER A 217 -11.98 29.32 0.60
N ALA A 218 -11.77 30.16 1.62
CA ALA A 218 -10.57 30.11 2.47
C ALA A 218 -10.49 28.78 3.26
N PHE A 219 -11.64 28.28 3.73
CA PHE A 219 -11.72 26.99 4.40
C PHE A 219 -11.35 25.83 3.44
N LYS A 220 -11.90 25.81 2.23
CA LYS A 220 -11.56 24.81 1.22
C LYS A 220 -10.08 24.83 0.88
N LEU A 221 -9.49 26.03 0.73
CA LEU A 221 -8.05 26.18 0.46
C LEU A 221 -7.20 25.62 1.61
N ALA A 222 -7.55 25.92 2.86
CA ALA A 222 -6.85 25.36 4.01
C ALA A 222 -6.92 23.83 4.05
N MET A 223 -8.09 23.27 3.71
CA MET A 223 -8.29 21.83 3.63
C MET A 223 -7.51 21.18 2.48
N HIS A 224 -7.44 21.84 1.34
CA HIS A 224 -6.74 21.33 0.16
C HIS A 224 -5.23 21.30 0.36
N LYS A 225 -4.63 22.35 0.90
CA LYS A 225 -3.18 22.41 1.24
C LYS A 225 -2.70 21.25 2.12
N GLU A 226 -3.61 20.65 2.87
CA GLU A 226 -3.31 19.55 3.82
C GLU A 226 -3.93 18.20 3.42
N LYS A 227 -4.46 18.07 2.16
CA LYS A 227 -5.17 16.88 1.70
C LYS A 227 -4.31 15.61 1.78
N ASP A 228 -3.04 15.73 1.40
CA ASP A 228 -2.11 14.60 1.31
C ASP A 228 -1.35 14.31 2.61
N ARG A 229 -1.55 15.13 3.64
CA ARG A 229 -0.88 14.98 4.92
C ARG A 229 -1.72 14.15 5.89
N THR A 230 -1.18 13.04 6.34
CA THR A 230 -1.83 12.12 7.29
C THR A 230 -1.87 12.69 8.72
N GLN A 231 -1.02 13.66 9.06
CA GLN A 231 -0.95 14.23 10.40
C GLN A 231 -2.06 15.23 10.67
N THR A 232 -2.99 14.81 11.48
CA THR A 232 -4.20 15.53 11.88
C THR A 232 -3.90 16.88 12.57
N PHE A 233 -2.78 17.01 13.27
CA PHE A 233 -2.34 18.25 13.93
C PHE A 233 -2.07 19.38 12.92
N ARG A 234 -1.41 19.07 11.80
CA ARG A 234 -1.09 20.07 10.76
C ARG A 234 -2.32 20.62 10.07
N LYS A 235 -3.34 19.78 9.85
CA LYS A 235 -4.61 20.21 9.25
C LYS A 235 -5.33 21.26 10.08
N ARG A 236 -5.34 21.12 11.40
CA ARG A 236 -5.90 22.11 12.32
C ARG A 236 -5.16 23.43 12.30
N HIS A 237 -3.85 23.34 12.42
CA HIS A 237 -3.01 24.52 12.36
C HIS A 237 -3.27 25.31 11.07
N ALA A 238 -3.39 24.62 9.93
CA ALA A 238 -3.70 25.24 8.66
C ALA A 238 -5.06 25.94 8.65
N ILE A 239 -6.12 25.29 9.18
CA ILE A 239 -7.47 25.87 9.25
C ILE A 239 -7.49 27.13 10.11
N PHE A 240 -6.92 27.09 11.31
CA PHE A 240 -6.96 28.27 12.20
C PHE A 240 -5.95 29.35 11.81
N SER A 241 -4.80 28.96 11.25
CA SER A 241 -3.89 29.93 10.65
C SER A 241 -4.56 30.67 9.50
N MET A 242 -5.30 29.95 8.66
CA MET A 242 -6.08 30.56 7.58
C MET A 242 -7.22 31.44 8.11
N MET A 243 -7.96 30.95 9.11
CA MET A 243 -9.00 31.76 9.78
C MET A 243 -8.45 33.07 10.33
N ASN A 244 -7.32 33.02 11.04
CA ASN A 244 -6.69 34.24 11.57
C ASN A 244 -6.19 35.15 10.45
N ALA A 245 -5.64 34.58 9.36
CA ALA A 245 -5.21 35.35 8.20
C ALA A 245 -6.37 36.07 7.50
N VAL A 246 -7.55 35.48 7.46
CA VAL A 246 -8.78 36.11 6.92
C VAL A 246 -9.26 37.22 7.86
N VAL A 247 -9.30 36.97 9.17
CA VAL A 247 -9.71 37.96 10.18
C VAL A 247 -8.80 39.20 10.16
N GLU A 248 -7.49 38.98 10.03
CA GLU A 248 -6.48 40.04 10.01
C GLU A 248 -6.31 40.71 8.63
N GLY A 249 -7.00 40.23 7.60
CA GLY A 249 -6.90 40.75 6.24
C GLY A 249 -5.65 40.33 5.47
N ARG A 250 -4.81 39.48 6.04
CA ARG A 250 -3.60 38.95 5.35
C ARG A 250 -3.90 38.03 4.17
N TYR A 251 -5.14 37.57 4.05
CA TYR A 251 -5.59 36.68 2.97
C TYR A 251 -6.27 37.45 1.84
N SER A 252 -7.17 38.40 2.17
CA SER A 252 -8.00 39.15 1.21
C SER A 252 -7.62 40.62 1.03
N GLY A 253 -6.55 41.08 1.68
CA GLY A 253 -6.14 42.49 1.66
C GLY A 253 -7.01 43.39 2.55
N THR A 254 -8.19 42.96 3.00
CA THR A 254 -9.10 43.68 3.87
C THR A 254 -9.40 42.89 5.14
N PRO A 255 -9.22 43.46 6.34
CA PRO A 255 -9.59 42.79 7.59
C PRO A 255 -11.06 42.46 7.65
N ASN A 256 -11.40 41.27 8.17
CA ASN A 256 -12.81 40.88 8.40
C ASN A 256 -13.02 40.47 9.85
N PRO A 257 -13.22 41.47 10.76
CA PRO A 257 -13.38 41.23 12.18
C PRO A 257 -14.65 40.48 12.55
N GLU A 258 -15.67 40.42 11.66
CA GLU A 258 -16.91 39.67 11.90
C GLU A 258 -16.68 38.15 11.95
N LEU A 259 -15.55 37.69 11.39
CA LEU A 259 -15.13 36.30 11.45
C LEU A 259 -14.34 35.94 12.72
N ALA A 260 -14.11 36.92 13.64
CA ALA A 260 -13.45 36.63 14.88
C ALA A 260 -14.34 35.74 15.77
N TRP A 261 -13.75 34.67 16.30
CA TRP A 261 -14.47 33.74 17.17
C TRP A 261 -14.50 34.26 18.62
N SER A 262 -15.69 34.33 19.22
CA SER A 262 -15.84 34.57 20.63
C SER A 262 -15.70 33.28 21.44
N LYS A 263 -14.68 33.18 22.27
CA LYS A 263 -14.43 31.99 23.11
C LYS A 263 -15.53 31.79 24.16
N TRP A 264 -15.90 30.51 24.37
CA TRP A 264 -16.85 30.18 25.43
C TRP A 264 -16.21 30.28 26.81
N GLY A 265 -17.01 30.67 27.81
CA GLY A 265 -16.57 30.65 29.19
C GLY A 265 -16.34 29.22 29.72
N GLY A 266 -15.32 29.01 30.53
CA GLY A 266 -14.99 27.72 31.11
C GLY A 266 -16.13 27.03 31.87
N SER A 267 -17.04 27.79 32.48
CA SER A 267 -18.25 27.25 33.12
C SER A 267 -19.23 26.66 32.11
N SER A 268 -19.38 27.27 30.94
CA SER A 268 -20.26 26.76 29.88
C SER A 268 -19.69 25.50 29.26
N GLN A 269 -18.37 25.50 28.99
CA GLN A 269 -17.66 24.28 28.51
C GLN A 269 -17.85 23.12 29.49
N LEU A 270 -17.65 23.37 30.80
CA LEU A 270 -17.83 22.37 31.84
C LEU A 270 -19.27 21.90 31.96
N GLY A 271 -20.23 22.81 31.92
CA GLY A 271 -21.66 22.51 32.05
C GLY A 271 -22.19 21.65 30.92
N ILE A 272 -21.79 21.91 29.66
CA ILE A 272 -22.11 21.07 28.50
C ILE A 272 -21.49 19.69 28.68
N GLY A 273 -20.20 19.63 28.95
CA GLY A 273 -19.47 18.36 29.02
C GLY A 273 -19.94 17.47 30.17
N THR A 274 -20.20 18.02 31.35
CA THR A 274 -20.72 17.26 32.50
C THR A 274 -22.08 16.65 32.20
N LYS A 275 -22.98 17.43 31.56
CA LYS A 275 -24.29 16.88 31.14
C LYS A 275 -24.17 15.77 30.13
N LEU A 276 -23.28 15.89 29.15
CA LEU A 276 -23.00 14.82 28.18
C LEU A 276 -22.40 13.57 28.82
N ILE A 277 -21.50 13.73 29.80
CA ILE A 277 -20.98 12.59 30.57
C ILE A 277 -22.12 11.88 31.32
N GLN A 278 -23.03 12.63 31.93
CA GLN A 278 -24.21 12.06 32.57
C GLN A 278 -25.05 11.23 31.59
N MET A 279 -25.28 11.74 30.37
CA MET A 279 -25.98 11.02 29.32
C MET A 279 -25.22 9.75 28.90
N VAL A 280 -23.89 9.83 28.73
CA VAL A 280 -23.05 8.67 28.44
C VAL A 280 -23.17 7.61 29.54
N VAL A 281 -23.11 8.01 30.81
CA VAL A 281 -23.26 7.07 31.95
C VAL A 281 -24.61 6.37 31.91
N SER A 282 -25.71 7.11 31.71
CA SER A 282 -27.08 6.56 31.72
C SER A 282 -27.36 5.66 30.52
N ILE A 283 -26.88 6.03 29.33
CA ILE A 283 -27.18 5.29 28.09
C ILE A 283 -26.28 4.07 27.89
N THR A 284 -24.99 4.21 28.23
CA THR A 284 -24.05 3.11 27.94
C THR A 284 -23.88 2.15 29.10
N GLY A 285 -24.04 2.62 30.33
CA GLY A 285 -23.75 1.84 31.53
C GLY A 285 -22.28 1.40 31.67
N LEU A 286 -21.38 1.88 30.78
CA LEU A 286 -19.97 1.46 30.70
C LEU A 286 -19.08 2.08 31.75
N VAL A 287 -19.44 3.30 32.20
CA VAL A 287 -18.66 4.10 33.15
C VAL A 287 -19.52 4.49 34.35
N SER A 288 -18.85 4.72 35.49
CA SER A 288 -19.43 5.25 36.71
C SER A 288 -18.76 6.57 37.08
N VAL A 289 -19.46 7.40 37.84
CA VAL A 289 -18.90 8.59 38.47
C VAL A 289 -18.77 8.30 39.95
N GLU A 290 -17.55 8.29 40.44
CA GLU A 290 -17.22 7.92 41.82
C GLU A 290 -16.55 9.11 42.54
N MET A 291 -16.87 9.29 43.80
CA MET A 291 -16.21 10.25 44.65
C MET A 291 -14.86 9.72 45.15
N GLY A 292 -13.82 10.53 45.08
CA GLY A 292 -12.48 10.18 45.53
C GLY A 292 -11.77 11.35 46.16
N ILE A 293 -10.69 11.08 46.89
CA ILE A 293 -9.87 12.11 47.55
C ILE A 293 -8.78 12.59 46.60
N HIS A 294 -8.59 13.88 46.47
CA HIS A 294 -7.52 14.43 45.62
C HIS A 294 -6.14 14.04 46.17
N ARG A 295 -5.26 13.54 45.30
CA ARG A 295 -3.96 12.96 45.71
C ARG A 295 -3.02 13.99 46.37
N THR A 296 -3.07 15.27 45.95
CA THR A 296 -2.16 16.31 46.39
C THR A 296 -2.76 17.23 47.47
N ASN A 297 -4.10 17.51 47.43
CA ASN A 297 -4.79 18.27 48.45
C ASN A 297 -5.55 17.31 49.40
N LYS A 298 -4.92 16.89 50.48
CA LYS A 298 -5.52 16.02 51.50
C LYS A 298 -6.78 16.72 52.09
N GLY A 299 -7.95 16.22 51.70
CA GLY A 299 -9.26 16.74 52.15
C GLY A 299 -10.18 17.23 51.06
N GLN A 300 -9.71 17.50 49.83
CA GLN A 300 -10.56 17.87 48.72
C GLN A 300 -11.19 16.64 48.07
N GLN A 301 -12.50 16.55 48.11
CA GLN A 301 -13.26 15.50 47.44
C GLN A 301 -13.51 15.90 45.98
N LEU A 302 -13.18 14.99 45.02
CA LEU A 302 -13.42 15.17 43.59
C LEU A 302 -14.18 13.96 43.04
N TYR A 303 -14.97 14.21 42.01
CA TYR A 303 -15.61 13.17 41.25
C TYR A 303 -14.71 12.70 40.11
N TYR A 304 -14.58 11.37 39.96
CA TYR A 304 -13.79 10.72 38.92
C TYR A 304 -14.68 9.87 38.04
N VAL A 305 -14.41 9.88 36.73
CA VAL A 305 -15.06 8.99 35.77
C VAL A 305 -14.22 7.71 35.67
N ARG A 306 -14.83 6.56 35.98
CA ARG A 306 -14.14 5.26 35.99
C ARG A 306 -14.84 4.24 35.11
N PRO A 307 -14.08 3.39 34.38
CA PRO A 307 -14.66 2.26 33.68
C PRO A 307 -15.18 1.24 34.70
N LYS A 308 -16.36 0.70 34.46
CA LYS A 308 -16.89 -0.41 35.26
C LYS A 308 -16.05 -1.69 35.08
N PRO A 309 -16.04 -2.59 36.06
CA PRO A 309 -15.28 -3.84 35.99
C PRO A 309 -15.62 -4.67 34.73
N GLU A 310 -16.90 -4.70 34.36
CA GLU A 310 -17.41 -5.46 33.21
C GLU A 310 -16.81 -4.91 31.89
N LEU A 311 -16.68 -3.59 31.78
CA LEU A 311 -16.04 -2.99 30.59
C LEU A 311 -14.56 -3.33 30.50
N LYS A 312 -13.84 -3.34 31.61
CA LYS A 312 -12.42 -3.72 31.61
C LYS A 312 -12.24 -5.17 31.17
N ALA A 313 -13.00 -6.09 31.75
CA ALA A 313 -12.98 -7.49 31.38
C ALA A 313 -13.34 -7.69 29.90
N TRP A 314 -14.33 -6.94 29.40
CA TRP A 314 -14.70 -6.97 27.99
C TRP A 314 -13.59 -6.44 27.07
N ILE A 315 -12.89 -5.35 27.44
CA ILE A 315 -11.75 -4.81 26.66
C ILE A 315 -10.60 -5.82 26.62
N GLU A 316 -10.29 -6.49 27.72
CA GLU A 316 -9.25 -7.50 27.80
C GLU A 316 -9.58 -8.73 26.94
N ASP A 317 -10.81 -9.23 27.03
CA ASP A 317 -11.30 -10.33 26.19
C ASP A 317 -11.32 -9.93 24.69
N TRP A 318 -11.80 -8.72 24.37
CA TRP A 318 -11.81 -8.21 22.99
C TRP A 318 -10.39 -8.09 22.42
N THR A 319 -9.44 -7.59 23.20
CA THR A 319 -8.03 -7.46 22.79
C THR A 319 -7.42 -8.82 22.51
N SER A 320 -7.68 -9.79 23.40
CA SER A 320 -7.25 -11.18 23.21
C SER A 320 -7.83 -11.79 21.94
N ARG A 321 -9.15 -11.69 21.73
CA ARG A 321 -9.80 -12.19 20.50
C ARG A 321 -9.25 -11.54 19.23
N SER A 322 -9.06 -10.23 19.27
CA SER A 322 -8.51 -9.50 18.12
C SER A 322 -7.09 -9.96 17.77
N GLY A 323 -6.27 -10.26 18.76
CA GLY A 323 -4.93 -10.82 18.56
C GLY A 323 -4.96 -12.22 17.94
N ILE A 324 -5.86 -13.09 18.39
CA ILE A 324 -6.07 -14.44 17.84
C ILE A 324 -6.55 -14.39 16.38
N LEU A 325 -7.42 -13.43 16.06
CA LEU A 325 -7.97 -13.26 14.71
C LEU A 325 -6.97 -12.68 13.71
N ALA A 326 -5.83 -12.14 14.15
CA ALA A 326 -4.80 -11.52 13.32
C ALA A 326 -3.39 -12.11 13.62
N PRO A 327 -3.18 -13.44 13.43
CA PRO A 327 -1.89 -14.07 13.68
C PRO A 327 -0.80 -13.52 12.78
N LEU A 328 0.46 -13.70 13.15
CA LEU A 328 1.59 -13.51 12.24
C LEU A 328 1.76 -14.78 11.41
N CYS A 329 1.20 -14.81 10.20
CA CYS A 329 1.30 -15.98 9.33
C CYS A 329 2.75 -16.23 8.90
N LEU A 330 3.24 -17.44 9.11
CA LEU A 330 4.56 -17.94 8.75
C LEU A 330 4.44 -19.11 7.75
N PRO A 331 5.50 -19.47 6.99
CA PRO A 331 5.52 -20.66 6.16
C PRO A 331 5.29 -21.94 7.00
N CYS A 332 4.73 -22.97 6.39
CA CYS A 332 4.65 -24.32 6.97
C CYS A 332 5.94 -25.11 6.69
N ILE A 333 6.23 -26.12 7.49
CA ILE A 333 7.35 -27.05 7.25
C ILE A 333 6.90 -28.46 6.81
N ILE A 334 5.59 -28.66 6.81
CA ILE A 334 4.93 -29.80 6.15
C ILE A 334 3.96 -29.24 5.09
N PRO A 335 3.64 -30.02 4.02
CA PRO A 335 2.76 -29.55 2.97
C PRO A 335 1.42 -29.05 3.53
N PRO A 336 0.95 -27.85 3.18
CA PRO A 336 -0.31 -27.30 3.67
C PRO A 336 -1.47 -28.25 3.39
N LYS A 337 -2.47 -28.23 4.27
CA LYS A 337 -3.67 -29.03 4.09
C LYS A 337 -4.34 -28.67 2.77
N PRO A 338 -4.67 -29.67 1.89
CA PRO A 338 -5.26 -29.37 0.59
C PRO A 338 -6.67 -28.80 0.73
N TYR A 339 -7.02 -27.94 -0.21
CA TYR A 339 -8.38 -27.40 -0.34
C TYR A 339 -9.25 -28.37 -1.14
N THR A 340 -10.42 -28.71 -0.61
CA THR A 340 -11.49 -29.44 -1.30
C THR A 340 -12.76 -28.60 -1.38
N THR A 341 -12.85 -27.59 -0.52
CA THR A 341 -13.91 -26.59 -0.48
C THR A 341 -13.31 -25.18 -0.25
N PRO A 342 -14.06 -24.09 -0.42
CA PRO A 342 -13.54 -22.75 -0.14
C PRO A 342 -13.15 -22.49 1.32
N PHE A 343 -13.49 -23.37 2.25
CA PHE A 343 -13.37 -23.14 3.70
C PHE A 343 -12.47 -24.12 4.44
N ASP A 344 -11.94 -25.13 3.76
CA ASP A 344 -10.95 -26.06 4.31
C ASP A 344 -9.55 -25.75 3.80
N GLY A 345 -8.54 -26.51 4.26
CA GLY A 345 -7.17 -26.37 3.77
C GLY A 345 -6.33 -25.31 4.50
N GLY A 346 -5.11 -25.11 4.02
CA GLY A 346 -4.13 -24.18 4.58
C GLY A 346 -3.40 -24.70 5.81
N TYR A 347 -3.45 -23.98 6.94
CA TYR A 347 -2.80 -24.38 8.20
C TYR A 347 -3.49 -25.60 8.85
N HIS A 348 -2.75 -26.28 9.75
CA HIS A 348 -3.08 -27.62 10.23
C HIS A 348 -3.89 -27.65 11.52
N THR A 349 -3.65 -26.70 12.43
CA THR A 349 -4.23 -26.68 13.77
C THR A 349 -5.33 -25.64 13.94
N GLY A 350 -6.12 -25.75 15.02
CA GLY A 350 -7.05 -24.70 15.46
C GLY A 350 -6.39 -23.55 16.22
N LEU A 351 -5.05 -23.58 16.40
CA LEU A 351 -4.30 -22.50 17.06
C LEU A 351 -4.29 -21.22 16.20
N VAL A 352 -4.30 -21.38 14.88
CA VAL A 352 -4.40 -20.29 13.91
C VAL A 352 -5.82 -20.24 13.40
N LYS A 353 -6.38 -19.02 13.31
CA LYS A 353 -7.68 -18.84 12.66
C LYS A 353 -7.66 -19.48 11.29
N ARG A 354 -8.64 -20.33 10.98
CA ARG A 354 -8.81 -20.89 9.63
C ARG A 354 -8.93 -19.75 8.61
N ILE A 355 -8.07 -19.78 7.62
CA ILE A 355 -8.04 -18.81 6.52
C ILE A 355 -8.82 -19.42 5.36
N PRO A 356 -9.98 -18.84 4.95
CA PRO A 356 -10.70 -19.35 3.80
C PRO A 356 -9.88 -19.18 2.53
N LEU A 357 -10.03 -20.09 1.57
CA LEU A 357 -9.35 -20.00 0.28
C LEU A 357 -9.65 -18.67 -0.41
N ILE A 358 -10.92 -18.25 -0.42
CA ILE A 358 -11.34 -17.01 -1.08
C ILE A 358 -11.53 -15.92 -0.01
N LYS A 359 -10.76 -14.85 -0.15
CA LYS A 359 -10.85 -13.68 0.74
C LYS A 359 -12.06 -12.84 0.39
N THR A 360 -13.10 -12.93 1.19
CA THR A 360 -14.32 -12.11 1.05
C THR A 360 -14.86 -11.65 2.40
N TYR A 361 -15.56 -10.52 2.38
CA TYR A 361 -16.32 -10.00 3.53
C TYR A 361 -17.83 -9.95 3.22
N ASP A 362 -18.25 -10.38 2.02
CA ASP A 362 -19.65 -10.43 1.58
C ASP A 362 -20.26 -11.78 1.97
N PRO A 363 -21.24 -11.83 2.89
CA PRO A 363 -21.92 -13.07 3.29
C PRO A 363 -22.64 -13.73 2.10
N GLY A 364 -23.29 -12.97 1.23
CA GLY A 364 -24.00 -13.49 0.07
C GLY A 364 -23.07 -14.15 -0.96
N TYR A 365 -21.84 -13.67 -1.06
CA TYR A 365 -20.82 -14.33 -1.87
C TYR A 365 -20.35 -15.64 -1.21
N SER A 366 -20.13 -15.62 0.12
CA SER A 366 -19.79 -16.83 0.86
C SER A 366 -20.85 -17.92 0.71
N ASP A 367 -22.14 -17.56 0.78
CA ASP A 367 -23.24 -18.49 0.54
C ASP A 367 -23.26 -19.04 -0.89
N THR A 368 -22.92 -18.18 -1.88
CA THR A 368 -22.88 -18.59 -3.29
C THR A 368 -21.79 -19.61 -3.55
N ILE A 369 -20.56 -19.38 -3.07
CA ILE A 369 -19.44 -20.30 -3.29
C ILE A 369 -19.56 -21.60 -2.47
N SER A 370 -20.40 -21.61 -1.43
CA SER A 370 -20.65 -22.79 -0.59
C SER A 370 -21.60 -23.80 -1.23
N LYS A 371 -22.31 -23.45 -2.32
CA LYS A 371 -23.25 -24.36 -2.95
C LYS A 371 -22.54 -25.56 -3.60
N PRO A 372 -23.07 -26.79 -3.45
CA PRO A 372 -22.40 -28.00 -3.97
C PRO A 372 -22.07 -27.95 -5.45
N GLU A 373 -22.94 -27.36 -6.28
CA GLU A 373 -22.69 -27.19 -7.72
C GLU A 373 -21.51 -26.26 -7.98
N ASN A 374 -21.34 -25.22 -7.20
CA ASN A 374 -20.27 -24.26 -7.32
C ASN A 374 -18.93 -24.79 -6.78
N ILE A 375 -18.97 -25.56 -5.71
CA ILE A 375 -17.80 -26.28 -5.21
C ILE A 375 -17.26 -27.24 -6.29
N ARG A 376 -18.14 -28.03 -6.92
CA ARG A 376 -17.73 -28.94 -8.01
C ARG A 376 -17.17 -28.18 -9.22
N ARG A 377 -17.79 -27.05 -9.58
CA ARG A 377 -17.34 -26.21 -10.71
C ARG A 377 -15.92 -25.67 -10.53
N MET A 378 -15.59 -25.28 -9.29
CA MET A 378 -14.26 -24.75 -8.95
C MET A 378 -13.19 -25.84 -8.72
N SER A 379 -13.45 -27.12 -9.03
CA SER A 379 -12.48 -28.21 -8.84
C SER A 379 -11.12 -27.94 -9.50
N PRO A 380 -11.03 -27.42 -10.75
CA PRO A 380 -9.74 -27.10 -11.37
C PRO A 380 -8.95 -26.06 -10.59
N VAL A 381 -9.66 -25.09 -9.97
CA VAL A 381 -9.03 -24.03 -9.15
C VAL A 381 -8.42 -24.63 -7.89
N TYR A 382 -9.14 -25.52 -7.18
CA TYR A 382 -8.59 -26.19 -5.98
C TYR A 382 -7.37 -27.02 -6.33
N GLU A 383 -7.43 -27.77 -7.45
CA GLU A 383 -6.33 -28.61 -7.90
C GLU A 383 -5.07 -27.77 -8.17
N ALA A 384 -5.20 -26.69 -8.93
CA ALA A 384 -4.08 -25.79 -9.23
C ALA A 384 -3.49 -25.14 -7.96
N VAL A 385 -4.33 -24.70 -7.03
CA VAL A 385 -3.87 -24.14 -5.74
C VAL A 385 -3.15 -25.20 -4.92
N ASN A 386 -3.67 -26.42 -4.87
CA ASN A 386 -3.05 -27.53 -4.14
C ASN A 386 -1.68 -27.89 -4.74
N ILE A 387 -1.54 -27.92 -6.06
CA ILE A 387 -0.25 -28.10 -6.73
C ILE A 387 0.71 -26.97 -6.34
N ALA A 388 0.27 -25.72 -6.41
CA ALA A 388 1.11 -24.57 -6.07
C ALA A 388 1.60 -24.60 -4.61
N GLN A 389 0.72 -24.93 -3.64
CA GLN A 389 1.08 -24.96 -2.22
C GLN A 389 1.89 -26.20 -1.80
N SER A 390 1.90 -27.26 -2.63
CA SER A 390 2.73 -28.44 -2.40
C SER A 390 4.19 -28.27 -2.87
N THR A 391 4.51 -27.15 -3.53
CA THR A 391 5.89 -26.82 -3.89
C THR A 391 6.75 -26.67 -2.63
N ALA A 392 7.80 -27.48 -2.55
CA ALA A 392 8.75 -27.46 -1.46
C ALA A 392 9.85 -26.40 -1.70
N TRP A 393 10.04 -25.52 -0.75
CA TRP A 393 11.02 -24.44 -0.77
C TRP A 393 12.07 -24.61 0.32
N ARG A 394 13.22 -23.97 0.17
CA ARG A 394 14.23 -23.81 1.23
C ARG A 394 14.84 -22.43 1.20
N VAL A 395 15.45 -22.03 2.33
CA VAL A 395 16.17 -20.77 2.41
C VAL A 395 17.50 -20.85 1.67
N ASN A 396 17.79 -19.85 0.83
CA ASN A 396 19.10 -19.67 0.21
C ASN A 396 20.09 -19.12 1.24
N THR A 397 20.84 -20.01 1.87
CA THR A 397 21.78 -19.67 2.93
C THR A 397 22.93 -18.79 2.46
N LYS A 398 23.34 -18.86 1.17
CA LYS A 398 24.38 -18.00 0.60
C LYS A 398 23.89 -16.55 0.52
N VAL A 399 22.69 -16.33 -0.03
CA VAL A 399 22.08 -14.99 -0.08
C VAL A 399 21.77 -14.47 1.33
N LEU A 400 21.31 -15.35 2.24
CA LEU A 400 21.06 -14.98 3.63
C LEU A 400 22.33 -14.49 4.32
N HIS A 401 23.47 -15.17 4.13
CA HIS A 401 24.75 -14.75 4.66
C HIS A 401 25.13 -13.35 4.15
N VAL A 402 25.05 -13.10 2.86
CA VAL A 402 25.36 -11.78 2.27
C VAL A 402 24.45 -10.70 2.81
N LEU A 403 23.12 -10.91 2.77
CA LEU A 403 22.14 -9.94 3.27
C LEU A 403 22.36 -9.63 4.75
N LYS A 404 22.66 -10.65 5.56
CA LYS A 404 22.93 -10.50 6.99
C LYS A 404 24.20 -9.70 7.23
N THR A 405 25.30 -10.03 6.56
CA THR A 405 26.59 -9.32 6.69
C THR A 405 26.44 -7.86 6.28
N LEU A 406 25.85 -7.57 5.11
CA LEU A 406 25.60 -6.20 4.68
C LEU A 406 24.77 -5.41 5.71
N TRP A 407 23.77 -6.07 6.30
CA TRP A 407 22.89 -5.44 7.27
C TRP A 407 23.55 -5.23 8.63
N GLU A 408 24.22 -6.25 9.19
CA GLU A 408 24.85 -6.20 10.53
C GLU A 408 26.07 -5.29 10.57
N GLU A 409 26.89 -5.32 9.54
CA GLU A 409 28.07 -4.46 9.43
C GLU A 409 27.75 -3.03 8.96
N GLY A 410 26.51 -2.78 8.53
CA GLY A 410 26.05 -1.47 8.07
C GLY A 410 26.68 -1.04 6.75
N ILE A 411 27.04 -2.01 5.89
CA ILE A 411 27.60 -1.75 4.56
C ILE A 411 26.53 -1.10 3.69
N ILE A 412 26.84 0.08 3.16
CA ILE A 412 25.92 0.84 2.31
C ILE A 412 25.92 0.23 0.90
N VAL A 413 24.72 -0.11 0.43
CA VAL A 413 24.44 -0.55 -0.94
C VAL A 413 23.12 0.06 -1.41
N ASP A 414 22.97 0.30 -2.71
CA ASP A 414 21.83 1.01 -3.28
C ASP A 414 20.49 0.29 -3.05
N CYS A 415 20.51 -1.03 -3.00
CA CYS A 415 19.31 -1.86 -2.84
C CYS A 415 18.81 -1.99 -1.39
N LEU A 416 19.57 -1.55 -0.39
CA LEU A 416 19.19 -1.58 1.02
C LEU A 416 19.01 -0.18 1.61
N PRO A 417 18.05 0.02 2.52
CA PRO A 417 17.91 1.30 3.20
C PRO A 417 19.07 1.56 4.16
N SER A 418 19.54 2.81 4.23
CA SER A 418 20.50 3.21 5.26
C SER A 418 19.99 2.88 6.67
N ARG A 419 20.87 2.46 7.57
CA ARG A 419 20.51 2.17 8.97
C ARG A 419 20.18 3.42 9.77
N GLU A 420 20.74 4.54 9.38
CA GLU A 420 20.54 5.84 10.04
C GLU A 420 19.62 6.74 9.21
N ASP A 421 18.98 7.68 9.88
CA ASP A 421 18.20 8.69 9.22
C ASP A 421 19.15 9.72 8.58
N SER A 422 18.81 10.17 7.39
CA SER A 422 19.51 11.28 6.74
C SER A 422 19.39 12.53 7.62
N PRO A 423 20.48 13.28 7.82
CA PRO A 423 20.45 14.49 8.62
C PRO A 423 19.50 15.54 8.02
N PRO A 424 19.00 16.48 8.82
CA PRO A 424 18.24 17.62 8.29
C PRO A 424 19.03 18.36 7.21
N PRO A 425 18.38 18.90 6.17
CA PRO A 425 19.11 19.61 5.12
C PRO A 425 19.81 20.85 5.66
N VAL A 426 20.94 21.16 5.06
CA VAL A 426 21.68 22.38 5.36
C VAL A 426 20.92 23.63 4.88
N CYS A 427 21.19 24.79 5.50
CA CYS A 427 20.66 26.06 5.01
C CYS A 427 21.21 26.35 3.60
N PRO A 428 20.38 26.65 2.59
CA PRO A 428 20.85 26.94 1.23
C PRO A 428 21.80 28.15 1.15
N LYS A 429 21.71 29.09 2.11
CA LYS A 429 22.51 30.34 2.10
C LYS A 429 23.85 30.19 2.82
N CYS A 430 23.89 29.59 4.00
CA CYS A 430 25.12 29.49 4.79
C CYS A 430 25.71 28.08 4.88
N LEU A 431 25.06 27.08 4.28
CA LEU A 431 25.47 25.67 4.24
C LEU A 431 25.63 24.98 5.61
N GLN A 432 25.09 25.57 6.66
CA GLN A 432 25.07 24.98 8.01
C GLN A 432 23.86 24.12 8.26
N VAL A 433 24.01 23.07 9.06
CA VAL A 433 22.89 22.28 9.56
C VAL A 433 22.10 23.11 10.58
N VAL A 434 20.83 23.38 10.29
CA VAL A 434 20.05 24.37 11.02
C VAL A 434 18.62 23.85 11.28
N GLY A 435 17.98 24.42 12.29
CA GLY A 435 16.56 24.24 12.59
C GLY A 435 15.69 25.41 12.10
N ASP A 436 14.39 25.34 12.32
CA ASP A 436 13.37 26.30 11.85
C ASP A 436 13.62 27.77 12.24
N ASN A 437 14.38 28.07 13.29
CA ASN A 437 14.62 29.43 13.84
C ASN A 437 15.97 30.02 13.45
N HIS A 438 16.57 29.57 12.35
CA HIS A 438 17.86 30.06 11.89
C HIS A 438 17.79 31.52 11.36
N ALA A 439 18.83 32.32 11.64
CA ALA A 439 18.88 33.75 11.30
C ALA A 439 18.64 34.02 9.80
N CYS A 440 19.28 33.26 8.91
CA CYS A 440 19.06 33.41 7.47
C CYS A 440 17.59 33.26 7.03
N PHE A 441 16.76 32.57 7.82
CA PHE A 441 15.34 32.35 7.52
C PHE A 441 14.47 33.52 7.98
N GLN A 442 14.96 34.33 8.91
CA GLN A 442 14.27 35.54 9.34
C GLN A 442 14.48 36.68 8.34
N GLU A 443 15.67 36.70 7.69
CA GLU A 443 16.04 37.68 6.69
C GLU A 443 15.46 37.36 5.31
N ASP A 444 15.41 36.07 4.96
CA ASP A 444 15.03 35.62 3.63
C ASP A 444 13.99 34.46 3.69
N LYS A 445 12.75 34.85 3.36
CA LYS A 445 11.60 33.91 3.34
C LYS A 445 11.71 32.85 2.23
N GLU A 446 12.38 33.16 1.13
CA GLU A 446 12.57 32.20 0.01
C GLU A 446 13.55 31.09 0.42
N THR A 447 14.66 31.44 1.07
CA THR A 447 15.59 30.50 1.67
C THR A 447 14.88 29.58 2.67
N LEU A 448 13.99 30.12 3.51
CA LEU A 448 13.18 29.30 4.43
C LEU A 448 12.24 28.34 3.68
N ARG A 449 11.62 28.80 2.60
CA ARG A 449 10.71 27.97 1.77
C ARG A 449 11.46 26.82 1.12
N LEU A 450 12.62 27.09 0.52
CA LEU A 450 13.47 26.05 -0.07
C LEU A 450 13.94 25.05 0.97
N TRP A 451 14.43 25.53 2.11
CA TRP A 451 14.84 24.65 3.20
C TRP A 451 13.69 23.78 3.73
N LYS A 452 12.50 24.33 3.92
CA LYS A 452 11.32 23.57 4.35
C LYS A 452 10.91 22.51 3.33
N ARG A 453 11.06 22.79 2.04
CA ARG A 453 10.81 21.80 0.98
C ARG A 453 11.79 20.65 1.09
N HIS A 454 13.10 20.92 1.20
CA HIS A 454 14.13 19.90 1.36
C HIS A 454 13.96 19.11 2.66
N ALA A 455 13.67 19.80 3.78
CA ALA A 455 13.38 19.14 5.05
C ALA A 455 12.17 18.18 4.95
N SER A 456 11.11 18.58 4.25
CA SER A 456 9.95 17.72 4.01
C SER A 456 10.30 16.46 3.22
N ILE A 457 11.12 16.59 2.18
CA ILE A 457 11.62 15.45 1.39
C ILE A 457 12.48 14.53 2.26
N THR A 458 13.43 15.09 3.02
CA THR A 458 14.28 14.31 3.93
C THR A 458 13.47 13.56 4.98
N HIS A 459 12.48 14.21 5.60
CA HIS A 459 11.59 13.54 6.56
C HIS A 459 10.73 12.43 5.91
N ALA A 460 10.24 12.65 4.69
CA ALA A 460 9.48 11.62 3.96
C ALA A 460 10.37 10.44 3.59
N SER A 461 11.60 10.69 3.14
CA SER A 461 12.60 9.68 2.84
C SER A 461 12.96 8.87 4.09
N ASN A 462 13.23 9.54 5.22
CA ASN A 462 13.54 8.87 6.49
C ASN A 462 12.36 8.00 6.98
N ALA A 463 11.13 8.45 6.84
CA ALA A 463 9.94 7.66 7.18
C ALA A 463 9.80 6.42 6.28
N SER A 464 10.09 6.55 4.99
CA SER A 464 10.14 5.43 4.05
C SER A 464 11.27 4.46 4.40
N ALA A 465 12.48 4.98 4.64
CA ALA A 465 13.65 4.18 5.04
C ALA A 465 13.39 3.42 6.35
N PHE A 466 12.76 4.04 7.34
CA PHE A 466 12.36 3.38 8.58
C PHE A 466 11.46 2.16 8.34
N SER A 467 10.46 2.30 7.48
CA SER A 467 9.58 1.17 7.12
C SER A 467 10.33 0.05 6.42
N LYS A 468 11.25 0.40 5.51
CA LYS A 468 12.09 -0.58 4.80
C LYS A 468 13.07 -1.28 5.75
N ARG A 469 13.70 -0.55 6.67
CA ARG A 469 14.57 -1.13 7.74
C ARG A 469 13.83 -2.18 8.55
N PHE A 470 12.61 -1.86 8.98
CA PHE A 470 11.79 -2.79 9.73
C PHE A 470 11.40 -4.03 8.92
N ALA A 471 11.15 -3.86 7.61
CA ALA A 471 10.85 -4.98 6.72
C ALA A 471 12.06 -5.93 6.58
N ILE A 472 13.27 -5.40 6.38
CA ILE A 472 14.50 -6.19 6.30
C ILE A 472 14.77 -6.94 7.61
N HIS A 473 14.64 -6.27 8.76
CA HIS A 473 14.81 -6.92 10.06
C HIS A 473 13.86 -8.11 10.26
N ARG A 474 12.59 -7.93 9.89
CA ARG A 474 11.60 -9.03 9.95
C ARG A 474 11.92 -10.15 8.97
N LEU A 475 12.41 -9.81 7.76
CA LEU A 475 12.79 -10.79 6.75
C LEU A 475 13.95 -11.67 7.24
N LEU A 476 15.01 -11.04 7.78
CA LEU A 476 16.13 -11.75 8.39
C LEU A 476 15.68 -12.66 9.53
N TRP A 477 14.81 -12.15 10.43
CA TRP A 477 14.29 -12.94 11.54
C TRP A 477 13.53 -14.20 11.07
N VAL A 478 12.74 -14.10 9.99
CA VAL A 478 12.05 -15.27 9.43
C VAL A 478 13.05 -16.20 8.74
N ALA A 479 13.92 -15.67 7.87
CA ALA A 479 14.85 -16.49 7.11
C ALA A 479 15.82 -17.29 8.02
N GLU A 480 16.35 -16.65 9.06
CA GLU A 480 17.21 -17.32 10.06
C GLU A 480 16.48 -18.47 10.79
N ARG A 481 15.17 -18.33 11.00
CA ARG A 481 14.38 -19.37 11.67
C ARG A 481 14.19 -20.63 10.83
N TYR A 482 14.19 -20.47 9.49
CA TYR A 482 13.93 -21.56 8.55
C TYR A 482 15.17 -22.05 7.80
N LYS A 483 16.36 -21.49 8.06
CA LYS A 483 17.59 -21.78 7.30
C LYS A 483 18.04 -23.26 7.38
N ASP A 484 17.73 -23.92 8.49
CA ASP A 484 18.10 -25.32 8.77
C ASP A 484 16.95 -26.31 8.49
N ASP A 485 15.73 -25.82 8.20
CA ASP A 485 14.60 -26.68 7.86
C ASP A 485 14.78 -27.21 6.42
N PRO A 486 14.60 -28.52 6.16
CA PRO A 486 14.86 -29.12 4.86
C PRO A 486 13.89 -28.67 3.79
N ALA A 487 12.66 -28.36 4.19
CA ALA A 487 11.61 -27.83 3.32
C ALA A 487 10.69 -26.87 4.06
N LEU A 488 10.18 -25.88 3.34
CA LEU A 488 9.12 -25.01 3.80
C LEU A 488 8.07 -24.84 2.68
N TYR A 489 6.84 -24.55 3.07
CA TYR A 489 5.70 -24.49 2.15
C TYR A 489 4.87 -23.25 2.43
N PHE A 490 4.25 -22.72 1.37
CA PHE A 490 3.42 -21.53 1.45
C PHE A 490 1.96 -21.87 1.25
N PRO A 491 1.09 -21.74 2.27
CA PRO A 491 -0.35 -21.73 2.05
C PRO A 491 -0.73 -20.54 1.18
N TYR A 492 -1.69 -20.74 0.27
CA TYR A 492 -2.20 -19.72 -0.62
C TYR A 492 -3.67 -19.40 -0.33
N GLN A 493 -4.09 -18.21 -0.72
CA GLN A 493 -5.47 -17.78 -0.77
C GLN A 493 -5.74 -17.00 -2.06
N LEU A 494 -7.01 -16.93 -2.45
CA LEU A 494 -7.48 -16.22 -3.62
C LEU A 494 -8.20 -14.94 -3.22
N ASP A 495 -8.09 -13.89 -4.02
CA ASP A 495 -9.02 -12.78 -3.93
C ASP A 495 -10.35 -13.11 -4.64
N PHE A 496 -11.32 -12.21 -4.58
CA PHE A 496 -12.64 -12.41 -5.18
C PHE A 496 -12.62 -12.48 -6.72
N ARG A 497 -11.48 -12.21 -7.37
CA ARG A 497 -11.25 -12.34 -8.82
C ARG A 497 -10.57 -13.67 -9.18
N GLY A 498 -10.06 -14.39 -8.20
CA GLY A 498 -9.35 -15.65 -8.37
C GLY A 498 -7.82 -15.55 -8.39
N ARG A 499 -7.25 -14.34 -8.25
CA ARG A 499 -5.79 -14.18 -8.19
C ARG A 499 -5.20 -14.78 -6.93
N LEU A 500 -4.07 -15.48 -7.08
CA LEU A 500 -3.37 -16.26 -6.06
C LEU A 500 -2.42 -15.39 -5.23
N TYR A 501 -2.51 -15.48 -3.91
CA TYR A 501 -1.66 -14.75 -2.96
C TYR A 501 -1.13 -15.69 -1.87
N ALA A 502 0.17 -15.62 -1.59
CA ALA A 502 0.75 -16.31 -0.45
C ALA A 502 0.24 -15.72 0.87
N VAL A 503 -0.17 -16.58 1.79
CA VAL A 503 -0.67 -16.19 3.12
C VAL A 503 0.43 -15.63 4.01
N PRO A 504 1.65 -16.22 4.09
CA PRO A 504 2.80 -15.64 4.79
C PRO A 504 3.25 -14.33 4.12
N GLN A 505 3.33 -13.23 4.91
CA GLN A 505 3.55 -11.89 4.36
C GLN A 505 5.02 -11.44 4.31
N VAL A 506 5.91 -12.09 5.05
CA VAL A 506 7.30 -11.63 5.22
C VAL A 506 8.24 -12.31 4.26
N LEU A 507 8.35 -13.63 4.35
CA LEU A 507 9.14 -14.48 3.45
C LEU A 507 8.16 -15.26 2.60
N ASN A 508 8.09 -15.00 1.31
CA ASN A 508 7.25 -15.70 0.35
C ASN A 508 7.73 -15.44 -1.08
N PRO A 509 7.39 -16.30 -2.05
CA PRO A 509 7.86 -16.16 -3.44
C PRO A 509 7.27 -14.97 -4.20
N GLN A 510 6.23 -14.31 -3.66
CA GLN A 510 5.61 -13.10 -4.20
C GLN A 510 6.13 -11.82 -3.51
N GLY A 511 7.15 -11.93 -2.67
CA GLY A 511 7.73 -10.84 -1.90
C GLY A 511 8.60 -9.89 -2.74
N ALA A 512 9.19 -8.90 -2.06
CA ALA A 512 10.20 -8.02 -2.66
C ALA A 512 11.47 -8.82 -3.04
N ASP A 513 12.31 -8.23 -3.88
CA ASP A 513 13.54 -8.85 -4.38
C ASP A 513 14.37 -9.58 -3.31
N PRO A 514 14.67 -9.02 -2.10
CA PRO A 514 15.40 -9.77 -1.09
C PRO A 514 14.66 -11.03 -0.60
N ALA A 515 13.34 -11.02 -0.56
CA ALA A 515 12.56 -12.18 -0.14
C ALA A 515 12.54 -13.28 -1.21
N LYS A 516 12.50 -12.91 -2.49
CA LYS A 516 12.62 -13.86 -3.61
C LYS A 516 14.01 -14.45 -3.70
N GLY A 517 15.06 -13.64 -3.62
CA GLY A 517 16.45 -14.10 -3.64
C GLY A 517 16.82 -15.06 -2.50
N LEU A 518 16.09 -14.97 -1.35
CA LEU A 518 16.25 -15.88 -0.21
C LEU A 518 15.56 -17.23 -0.40
N LEU A 519 14.87 -17.49 -1.51
CA LEU A 519 14.11 -18.72 -1.72
C LEU A 519 14.66 -19.55 -2.88
N LEU A 520 14.87 -20.83 -2.63
CA LEU A 520 15.22 -21.86 -3.61
C LEU A 520 14.20 -22.98 -3.50
N PHE A 521 14.01 -23.74 -4.56
CA PHE A 521 13.29 -25.02 -4.47
C PHE A 521 14.08 -26.00 -3.59
N SER A 522 13.39 -26.77 -2.76
CA SER A 522 14.04 -27.72 -1.84
C SER A 522 14.72 -28.87 -2.58
N TYR A 523 14.08 -29.40 -3.60
CA TYR A 523 14.58 -30.54 -4.38
C TYR A 523 15.20 -30.04 -5.68
N PRO A 524 16.56 -30.12 -5.80
CA PRO A 524 17.23 -29.65 -7.00
C PRO A 524 17.00 -30.58 -8.19
N LYS A 525 17.01 -30.02 -9.40
CA LYS A 525 16.89 -30.77 -10.66
C LYS A 525 18.14 -30.58 -11.53
N PRO A 526 18.62 -31.64 -12.24
CA PRO A 526 19.86 -31.57 -13.02
C PRO A 526 19.67 -30.76 -14.31
N ILE A 527 20.66 -29.92 -14.64
CA ILE A 527 20.78 -29.29 -15.97
C ILE A 527 21.47 -30.29 -16.92
N GLN A 528 20.71 -30.91 -17.81
CA GLN A 528 21.18 -31.98 -18.68
C GLN A 528 21.27 -31.59 -20.17
N SER A 529 20.61 -30.51 -20.57
CA SER A 529 20.57 -30.08 -21.96
C SER A 529 21.04 -28.65 -22.15
N LYS A 530 21.40 -28.29 -23.37
CA LYS A 530 21.73 -26.91 -23.73
C LYS A 530 20.55 -25.98 -23.49
N GLU A 531 19.34 -26.38 -23.83
CA GLU A 531 18.13 -25.57 -23.64
C GLU A 531 17.88 -25.25 -22.17
N ALA A 532 18.11 -26.20 -21.26
CA ALA A 532 18.02 -25.98 -19.83
C ALA A 532 19.08 -24.97 -19.34
N ALA A 533 20.32 -25.03 -19.87
CA ALA A 533 21.38 -24.09 -19.59
C ALA A 533 21.08 -22.70 -20.17
N ASP A 534 20.52 -22.63 -21.37
CA ASP A 534 20.11 -21.41 -22.04
C ASP A 534 19.03 -20.65 -21.21
N TRP A 535 18.06 -21.37 -20.64
CA TRP A 535 17.04 -20.76 -19.75
C TRP A 535 17.65 -20.20 -18.45
N LEU A 536 18.66 -20.87 -17.89
CA LEU A 536 19.40 -20.31 -16.75
C LEU A 536 20.14 -19.04 -17.15
N ALA A 537 20.81 -19.02 -18.32
CA ALA A 537 21.51 -17.85 -18.84
C ALA A 537 20.56 -16.67 -19.10
N ILE A 538 19.38 -16.94 -19.70
CA ILE A 538 18.32 -15.94 -19.92
C ILE A 538 17.89 -15.35 -18.59
N HIS A 539 17.69 -16.17 -17.55
CA HIS A 539 17.27 -15.68 -16.23
C HIS A 539 18.34 -14.80 -15.56
N VAL A 540 19.62 -15.13 -15.71
CA VAL A 540 20.73 -14.28 -15.23
C VAL A 540 20.66 -12.91 -15.91
N ALA A 541 20.52 -12.86 -17.22
CA ALA A 541 20.42 -11.60 -17.97
C ALA A 541 19.16 -10.80 -17.59
N ASN A 542 18.01 -11.48 -17.41
CA ASN A 542 16.75 -10.84 -16.99
C ASN A 542 16.86 -10.16 -15.62
N THR A 543 17.45 -10.87 -14.64
CA THR A 543 17.62 -10.34 -13.27
C THR A 543 18.63 -9.19 -13.19
N TYR A 544 19.60 -9.13 -14.12
CA TYR A 544 20.48 -7.98 -14.29
C TYR A 544 19.76 -6.74 -14.82
N GLY A 545 18.76 -6.93 -15.70
CA GLY A 545 17.99 -5.85 -16.34
C GLY A 545 18.01 -5.87 -17.87
N ASN A 546 18.53 -6.94 -18.49
CA ASN A 546 18.65 -7.12 -19.94
C ASN A 546 17.43 -7.85 -20.55
N ASP A 547 16.26 -7.75 -19.94
CA ASP A 547 15.02 -8.40 -20.30
C ASP A 547 14.40 -7.95 -21.65
N LYS A 548 15.00 -6.99 -22.33
CA LYS A 548 14.54 -6.47 -23.65
C LYS A 548 15.40 -6.91 -24.82
N LEU A 549 16.49 -7.62 -24.57
CA LEU A 549 17.31 -8.22 -25.62
C LEU A 549 16.65 -9.49 -26.19
N SER A 550 17.08 -9.93 -27.37
CA SER A 550 16.69 -11.26 -27.90
C SER A 550 17.20 -12.37 -26.96
N PHE A 551 16.62 -13.57 -27.02
CA PHE A 551 17.10 -14.69 -26.22
C PHE A 551 18.56 -15.01 -26.51
N GLU A 552 18.96 -14.97 -27.78
CA GLU A 552 20.33 -15.18 -28.22
C GLU A 552 21.28 -14.14 -27.64
N ASP A 553 20.88 -12.88 -27.59
CA ASP A 553 21.68 -11.81 -27.04
C ASP A 553 21.75 -11.87 -25.50
N ARG A 554 20.67 -12.33 -24.82
CA ARG A 554 20.70 -12.56 -23.34
C ARG A 554 21.67 -13.68 -22.99
N ILE A 555 21.61 -14.80 -23.75
CA ILE A 555 22.53 -15.94 -23.58
C ILE A 555 23.96 -15.48 -23.79
N ARG A 556 24.24 -14.78 -24.91
CA ARG A 556 25.57 -14.25 -25.23
C ARG A 556 26.06 -13.32 -24.14
N TRP A 557 25.22 -12.38 -23.68
CA TRP A 557 25.59 -11.47 -22.61
C TRP A 557 26.00 -12.20 -21.34
N THR A 558 25.27 -13.24 -20.94
CA THR A 558 25.58 -14.04 -19.75
C THR A 558 26.91 -14.81 -19.94
N GLU A 559 27.12 -15.38 -21.12
CA GLU A 559 28.37 -16.07 -21.44
C GLU A 559 29.58 -15.12 -21.42
N ASP A 560 29.46 -13.96 -22.06
CA ASP A 560 30.52 -12.95 -22.13
C ASP A 560 30.85 -12.36 -20.74
N ASN A 561 29.85 -12.25 -19.87
CA ASN A 561 30.00 -11.73 -18.50
C ASN A 561 30.23 -12.82 -17.44
N THR A 562 30.47 -14.08 -17.85
CA THR A 562 30.76 -15.18 -16.92
C THR A 562 31.91 -14.88 -15.95
N PRO A 563 33.03 -14.21 -16.34
CA PRO A 563 34.09 -13.83 -15.39
C PRO A 563 33.58 -12.89 -14.28
N MET A 564 32.80 -11.88 -14.61
CA MET A 564 32.18 -10.96 -13.65
C MET A 564 31.22 -11.69 -12.71
N ILE A 565 30.35 -12.55 -13.27
CA ILE A 565 29.37 -13.33 -12.51
C ILE A 565 30.06 -14.27 -11.53
N THR A 566 31.18 -14.90 -11.96
CA THR A 566 31.98 -15.79 -11.11
C THR A 566 32.64 -15.01 -9.98
N ALA A 567 33.21 -13.84 -10.27
CA ALA A 567 33.82 -12.98 -9.25
C ALA A 567 32.78 -12.53 -8.19
N ILE A 568 31.56 -12.19 -8.62
CA ILE A 568 30.44 -11.86 -7.70
C ILE A 568 30.09 -13.08 -6.84
N ALA A 569 30.00 -14.27 -7.42
CA ALA A 569 29.66 -15.50 -6.71
C ALA A 569 30.74 -15.92 -5.68
N GLU A 570 31.99 -15.66 -5.97
CA GLU A 570 33.12 -15.97 -5.07
C GLU A 570 33.21 -14.95 -3.92
N ASN A 571 33.13 -13.65 -4.21
CA ASN A 571 33.30 -12.58 -3.23
C ASN A 571 32.16 -11.51 -3.37
N PRO A 572 30.92 -11.83 -2.98
CA PRO A 572 29.77 -10.98 -3.25
C PRO A 572 29.80 -9.64 -2.50
N ILE A 573 30.44 -9.57 -1.34
CA ILE A 573 30.53 -8.36 -0.53
C ILE A 573 31.53 -7.38 -1.11
N GLU A 574 32.72 -7.87 -1.52
CA GLU A 574 33.73 -7.04 -2.16
C GLU A 574 33.27 -6.52 -3.51
N ASN A 575 32.59 -7.37 -4.29
CA ASN A 575 32.08 -7.06 -5.62
C ASN A 575 30.67 -6.44 -5.60
N ARG A 576 30.22 -5.91 -4.46
CA ARG A 576 28.85 -5.41 -4.28
C ARG A 576 28.45 -4.31 -5.27
N ALA A 577 29.36 -3.48 -5.72
CA ALA A 577 29.09 -2.44 -6.71
C ALA A 577 28.63 -3.01 -8.07
N MET A 578 28.99 -4.26 -8.40
CA MET A 578 28.66 -4.88 -9.69
C MET A 578 27.24 -5.46 -9.73
N TRP A 579 26.62 -5.70 -8.56
CA TRP A 579 25.29 -6.34 -8.52
C TRP A 579 24.22 -5.53 -7.76
N SER A 580 24.59 -4.65 -6.84
CA SER A 580 23.62 -3.98 -5.96
C SER A 580 22.74 -2.94 -6.66
N SER A 581 23.14 -2.45 -7.84
CA SER A 581 22.40 -1.48 -8.65
C SER A 581 21.64 -2.08 -9.84
N THR A 582 21.62 -3.42 -9.96
CA THR A 582 20.88 -4.14 -10.99
C THR A 582 19.36 -4.05 -10.76
N ASP A 583 18.57 -4.50 -11.72
CA ASP A 583 17.10 -4.39 -11.64
C ASP A 583 16.50 -5.22 -10.49
N SER A 584 17.08 -6.42 -10.25
CA SER A 584 16.70 -7.33 -9.14
C SER A 584 17.94 -7.85 -8.41
N PRO A 585 18.57 -7.04 -7.54
CA PRO A 585 19.91 -7.32 -7.01
C PRO A 585 20.09 -8.66 -6.31
N PHE A 586 19.15 -9.04 -5.42
CA PHE A 586 19.26 -10.30 -4.67
C PHE A 586 18.85 -11.52 -5.50
N CYS A 587 17.92 -11.37 -6.45
CA CYS A 587 17.62 -12.42 -7.41
C CYS A 587 18.80 -12.62 -8.38
N PHE A 588 19.45 -11.53 -8.84
CA PHE A 588 20.64 -11.60 -9.64
C PHE A 588 21.82 -12.26 -8.90
N LEU A 589 22.01 -11.90 -7.62
CA LEU A 589 23.01 -12.55 -6.79
C LEU A 589 22.78 -14.06 -6.65
N ALA A 590 21.52 -14.48 -6.44
CA ALA A 590 21.16 -15.90 -6.41
C ALA A 590 21.45 -16.59 -7.76
N ALA A 591 21.15 -15.91 -8.87
CA ALA A 591 21.44 -16.40 -10.21
C ALA A 591 22.95 -16.49 -10.51
N CYS A 592 23.75 -15.56 -9.98
CA CYS A 592 25.22 -15.61 -10.06
C CYS A 592 25.77 -16.86 -9.37
N PHE A 593 25.28 -17.22 -8.18
CA PHE A 593 25.70 -18.45 -7.50
C PHE A 593 25.37 -19.70 -8.29
N GLU A 594 24.19 -19.76 -8.93
CA GLU A 594 23.77 -20.92 -9.74
C GLU A 594 24.57 -21.02 -11.04
N TRP A 595 24.76 -19.90 -11.76
CA TRP A 595 25.53 -19.86 -13.00
C TRP A 595 26.99 -20.23 -12.78
N ALA A 596 27.63 -19.66 -11.77
CA ALA A 596 29.02 -20.02 -11.43
C ALA A 596 29.16 -21.51 -11.04
N GLY A 597 28.15 -22.05 -10.30
CA GLY A 597 28.09 -23.48 -9.99
C GLY A 597 27.96 -24.35 -11.22
N PHE A 598 27.07 -23.98 -12.16
CA PHE A 598 26.91 -24.67 -13.45
C PHE A 598 28.21 -24.62 -14.30
N LYS A 599 28.82 -23.44 -14.41
CA LYS A 599 30.10 -23.32 -15.18
C LYS A 599 31.24 -24.12 -14.58
N LYS A 600 31.28 -24.30 -13.27
CA LYS A 600 32.28 -25.11 -12.59
C LYS A 600 32.06 -26.61 -12.76
N GLN A 601 30.79 -27.07 -12.71
CA GLN A 601 30.47 -28.52 -12.74
C GLN A 601 30.10 -29.04 -14.15
N GLY A 602 29.49 -28.16 -14.99
CA GLY A 602 28.97 -28.52 -16.30
C GLY A 602 27.62 -29.23 -16.25
N TYR A 603 27.27 -29.94 -17.31
CA TYR A 603 26.03 -30.69 -17.38
C TYR A 603 25.94 -31.76 -16.28
N GLY A 604 24.75 -31.88 -15.70
CA GLY A 604 24.48 -32.66 -14.49
C GLY A 604 24.51 -31.81 -13.21
N TYR A 605 24.80 -30.48 -13.30
CA TYR A 605 24.69 -29.57 -12.17
C TYR A 605 23.24 -29.55 -11.64
N MET A 606 23.12 -29.70 -10.32
CA MET A 606 21.84 -29.76 -9.61
C MET A 606 21.36 -28.34 -9.23
N SER A 607 20.50 -27.75 -10.05
CA SER A 607 19.97 -26.40 -9.82
C SER A 607 18.69 -26.41 -8.99
N SER A 608 18.61 -25.47 -8.05
CA SER A 608 17.45 -25.20 -7.20
C SER A 608 16.81 -23.85 -7.47
N LEU A 609 17.39 -23.04 -8.36
CA LEU A 609 16.93 -21.67 -8.60
C LEU A 609 15.59 -21.66 -9.36
N PRO A 610 14.60 -20.87 -8.89
CA PRO A 610 13.42 -20.57 -9.70
C PRO A 610 13.80 -19.70 -10.91
N VAL A 611 13.56 -20.18 -12.10
CA VAL A 611 13.71 -19.43 -13.37
C VAL A 611 12.35 -18.90 -13.77
N ALA A 612 12.17 -17.59 -13.69
CA ALA A 612 10.92 -16.91 -13.95
C ALA A 612 10.78 -16.51 -15.43
N GLN A 613 9.55 -16.56 -15.92
CA GLN A 613 9.11 -16.13 -17.25
C GLN A 613 7.94 -15.17 -17.05
N ASP A 614 8.09 -13.91 -17.47
CA ASP A 614 7.10 -12.85 -17.25
C ASP A 614 6.29 -12.57 -18.52
N GLY A 615 4.99 -12.33 -18.39
CA GLY A 615 4.12 -11.89 -19.48
C GLY A 615 4.40 -10.45 -19.92
N THR A 616 4.33 -10.20 -21.22
CA THR A 616 4.46 -8.85 -21.78
C THR A 616 3.14 -8.08 -21.66
N CYS A 617 2.85 -7.45 -20.52
CA CYS A 617 1.59 -6.73 -20.28
C CYS A 617 0.35 -7.62 -20.42
N SER A 618 0.16 -8.56 -19.46
CA SER A 618 -0.88 -9.60 -19.48
C SER A 618 -2.28 -9.06 -19.75
N GLY A 619 -2.65 -7.91 -19.20
CA GLY A 619 -3.96 -7.31 -19.44
C GLY A 619 -4.23 -7.00 -20.92
N LEU A 620 -3.24 -6.52 -21.67
CA LEU A 620 -3.38 -6.28 -23.11
C LEU A 620 -3.28 -7.58 -23.92
N GLN A 621 -2.48 -8.56 -23.46
CA GLN A 621 -2.47 -9.91 -24.06
C GLN A 621 -3.86 -10.53 -24.03
N HIS A 622 -4.53 -10.48 -22.87
CA HIS A 622 -5.89 -10.98 -22.70
C HIS A 622 -6.91 -10.23 -23.55
N TYR A 623 -6.88 -8.88 -23.62
CA TYR A 623 -7.79 -8.14 -24.49
C TYR A 623 -7.56 -8.40 -25.97
N SER A 624 -6.31 -8.52 -26.41
CA SER A 624 -5.99 -8.82 -27.81
C SER A 624 -6.42 -10.24 -28.21
N ALA A 625 -6.25 -11.23 -27.32
CA ALA A 625 -6.75 -12.59 -27.55
C ALA A 625 -8.28 -12.63 -27.58
N LEU A 626 -8.94 -11.94 -26.65
CA LEU A 626 -10.39 -11.87 -26.48
C LEU A 626 -11.11 -11.35 -27.72
N LEU A 627 -10.59 -10.28 -28.31
CA LEU A 627 -11.17 -9.66 -29.52
C LEU A 627 -10.43 -10.02 -30.82
N ARG A 628 -9.46 -10.91 -30.78
CA ARG A 628 -8.69 -11.31 -31.97
C ARG A 628 -7.99 -10.11 -32.64
N ASP A 629 -7.46 -9.18 -31.82
CA ASP A 629 -6.75 -7.97 -32.29
C ASP A 629 -5.32 -8.31 -32.72
N HIS A 630 -5.06 -8.24 -34.04
CA HIS A 630 -3.74 -8.53 -34.59
C HIS A 630 -2.71 -7.43 -34.23
N VAL A 631 -3.11 -6.16 -34.23
CA VAL A 631 -2.20 -5.02 -34.00
C VAL A 631 -1.78 -4.98 -32.53
N GLY A 632 -2.75 -4.99 -31.62
CA GLY A 632 -2.49 -5.07 -30.18
C GLY A 632 -1.75 -6.34 -29.80
N GLY A 633 -2.12 -7.47 -30.38
CA GLY A 633 -1.48 -8.76 -30.14
C GLY A 633 -0.01 -8.82 -30.58
N ALA A 634 0.32 -8.23 -31.74
CA ALA A 634 1.71 -8.11 -32.18
C ALA A 634 2.54 -7.25 -31.20
N ALA A 635 2.00 -6.13 -30.71
CA ALA A 635 2.69 -5.24 -29.80
C ALA A 635 2.94 -5.85 -28.39
N VAL A 636 2.24 -6.94 -28.03
CA VAL A 636 2.37 -7.65 -26.74
C VAL A 636 2.83 -9.10 -26.90
N ASN A 637 3.52 -9.41 -27.99
CA ASN A 637 4.14 -10.71 -28.26
C ASN A 637 3.17 -11.92 -28.37
N LEU A 638 1.93 -11.72 -28.84
CA LEU A 638 1.05 -12.83 -29.23
C LEU A 638 1.35 -13.38 -30.63
N VAL A 639 2.12 -12.65 -31.42
CA VAL A 639 2.53 -13.02 -32.76
C VAL A 639 4.03 -13.25 -32.79
N PRO A 640 4.55 -14.25 -33.51
CA PRO A 640 5.99 -14.48 -33.63
C PRO A 640 6.74 -13.25 -34.14
N SER A 641 7.88 -12.96 -33.54
CA SER A 641 8.78 -11.87 -33.91
C SER A 641 10.23 -12.26 -33.63
N ASP A 642 11.18 -11.64 -34.35
CA ASP A 642 12.62 -11.90 -34.18
C ASP A 642 13.16 -11.31 -32.88
N LYS A 643 12.51 -10.25 -32.38
CA LYS A 643 12.87 -9.57 -31.13
C LYS A 643 11.65 -9.34 -30.25
N PRO A 644 11.81 -9.28 -28.93
CA PRO A 644 10.69 -8.97 -28.03
C PRO A 644 10.11 -7.60 -28.36
N GLN A 645 8.79 -7.53 -28.52
CA GLN A 645 8.07 -6.28 -28.71
C GLN A 645 7.83 -5.61 -27.36
N ASP A 646 7.88 -4.28 -27.34
CA ASP A 646 7.68 -3.48 -26.13
C ASP A 646 6.64 -2.40 -26.37
N ILE A 647 5.39 -2.68 -26.04
CA ILE A 647 4.26 -1.76 -26.19
C ILE A 647 4.53 -0.40 -25.56
N TYR A 648 5.31 -0.36 -24.46
CA TYR A 648 5.63 0.91 -23.81
C TYR A 648 6.52 1.79 -24.64
N ARG A 649 7.46 1.17 -25.38
CA ARG A 649 8.34 1.86 -26.31
C ARG A 649 7.57 2.28 -27.55
N VAL A 650 6.73 1.41 -28.11
CA VAL A 650 5.87 1.73 -29.26
C VAL A 650 5.01 2.97 -29.00
N VAL A 651 4.42 3.07 -27.79
CA VAL A 651 3.65 4.27 -27.42
C VAL A 651 4.55 5.49 -27.24
N ALA A 652 5.75 5.35 -26.69
CA ALA A 652 6.69 6.47 -26.55
C ALA A 652 7.13 7.01 -27.91
N ASP A 653 7.47 6.14 -28.85
CA ASP A 653 7.86 6.50 -30.21
C ASP A 653 6.71 7.21 -30.95
N LYS A 654 5.48 6.71 -30.81
CA LYS A 654 4.28 7.36 -31.37
C LYS A 654 3.99 8.75 -30.75
N VAL A 655 4.32 8.94 -29.47
CA VAL A 655 4.25 10.27 -28.84
C VAL A 655 5.29 11.19 -29.45
N ILE A 656 6.52 10.73 -29.66
CA ILE A 656 7.58 11.50 -30.30
C ILE A 656 7.16 11.89 -31.72
N GLU A 657 6.72 10.93 -32.55
CA GLU A 657 6.21 11.19 -33.90
C GLU A 657 5.12 12.24 -33.90
N ARG A 658 4.16 12.13 -32.97
CA ARG A 658 3.06 13.11 -32.85
C ARG A 658 3.53 14.52 -32.50
N LEU A 659 4.59 14.64 -31.69
CA LEU A 659 5.18 15.95 -31.36
C LEU A 659 6.02 16.50 -32.49
N GLU A 660 6.72 15.66 -33.25
CA GLU A 660 7.48 16.05 -34.43
C GLU A 660 6.59 16.54 -35.58
N GLU A 661 5.38 16.00 -35.70
CA GLU A 661 4.35 16.45 -36.66
C GLU A 661 3.75 17.83 -36.34
N MET A 662 3.93 18.33 -35.11
CA MET A 662 3.43 19.64 -34.70
C MET A 662 4.29 20.77 -35.32
N THR A 663 3.66 21.65 -36.07
CA THR A 663 4.28 22.81 -36.71
C THR A 663 3.49 24.08 -36.37
N LEU A 664 4.10 25.24 -36.57
CA LEU A 664 3.41 26.53 -36.38
C LEU A 664 2.22 26.75 -37.32
N GLU A 665 2.09 25.94 -38.38
CA GLU A 665 0.96 25.99 -39.32
C GLU A 665 -0.25 25.20 -38.86
N ASN A 666 0.00 24.10 -38.12
CA ASN A 666 -1.06 23.15 -37.69
C ASN A 666 -1.32 23.15 -36.18
N SER A 667 -0.60 23.94 -35.38
CA SER A 667 -0.69 23.96 -33.90
C SER A 667 -0.70 25.41 -33.39
N SER A 668 -1.16 25.61 -32.16
CA SER A 668 -0.95 26.89 -31.48
C SER A 668 0.55 27.15 -31.22
N VAL A 669 0.94 28.40 -31.06
CA VAL A 669 2.34 28.75 -30.71
C VAL A 669 2.75 28.07 -29.39
N GLU A 670 1.85 28.06 -28.40
CA GLU A 670 2.09 27.42 -27.07
C GLU A 670 2.27 25.90 -27.22
N ASP A 671 1.43 25.22 -27.99
CA ASP A 671 1.54 23.78 -28.23
C ASP A 671 2.83 23.42 -28.98
N TYR A 672 3.22 24.21 -29.95
CA TYR A 672 4.47 24.00 -30.67
C TYR A 672 5.70 24.20 -29.77
N GLU A 673 5.72 25.26 -28.96
CA GLU A 673 6.81 25.53 -28.05
C GLU A 673 6.94 24.39 -26.99
N LEU A 674 5.83 23.95 -26.42
CA LEU A 674 5.80 22.80 -25.47
C LEU A 674 6.29 21.53 -26.16
N ALA A 675 5.89 21.27 -27.41
CA ALA A 675 6.34 20.09 -28.15
C ALA A 675 7.87 20.11 -28.34
N GLN A 676 8.43 21.25 -28.73
CA GLN A 676 9.87 21.40 -28.90
C GLN A 676 10.63 21.22 -27.58
N GLU A 677 10.13 21.78 -26.49
CA GLU A 677 10.73 21.59 -25.17
C GLU A 677 10.74 20.14 -24.73
N TRP A 678 9.63 19.42 -24.89
CA TRP A 678 9.56 18.02 -24.57
C TRP A 678 10.48 17.16 -25.43
N LEU A 679 10.58 17.42 -26.73
CA LEU A 679 11.50 16.73 -27.64
C LEU A 679 12.97 16.99 -27.26
N CYS A 680 13.32 18.24 -26.99
CA CYS A 680 14.68 18.63 -26.58
C CYS A 680 15.07 18.06 -25.20
N SER A 681 14.11 17.84 -24.31
CA SER A 681 14.38 17.30 -22.96
C SER A 681 14.88 15.86 -22.94
N GLY A 682 14.59 15.07 -23.98
CA GLY A 682 14.88 13.64 -24.01
C GLY A 682 14.12 12.81 -22.93
N LEU A 683 13.12 13.40 -22.26
CA LEU A 683 12.36 12.75 -21.20
C LEU A 683 11.26 11.81 -21.72
N ILE A 684 10.92 11.87 -23.00
CA ILE A 684 9.91 10.98 -23.60
C ILE A 684 10.53 9.62 -23.87
N THR A 685 10.53 8.80 -22.85
CA THR A 685 11.16 7.48 -22.88
C THR A 685 10.12 6.39 -22.56
N ARG A 686 10.49 5.15 -22.79
CA ARG A 686 9.74 3.98 -22.32
C ARG A 686 9.23 4.13 -20.87
N LYS A 687 10.04 4.70 -19.99
CA LYS A 687 9.73 4.87 -18.57
C LYS A 687 8.61 5.88 -18.34
N ALA A 688 8.53 6.92 -19.16
CA ALA A 688 7.48 7.93 -19.09
C ALA A 688 6.11 7.35 -19.40
N THR A 689 6.00 6.45 -20.40
CA THR A 689 4.74 5.87 -20.89
C THR A 689 4.34 4.60 -20.14
N LYS A 690 5.31 3.85 -19.55
CA LYS A 690 5.09 2.53 -18.94
C LYS A 690 3.92 2.50 -17.96
N ARG A 691 3.86 3.43 -17.00
CA ARG A 691 2.80 3.45 -15.97
C ARG A 691 1.42 3.69 -16.57
N ALA A 692 1.30 4.60 -17.52
CA ALA A 692 0.04 4.92 -18.18
C ALA A 692 -0.49 3.76 -19.01
N VAL A 693 0.36 3.14 -19.84
CA VAL A 693 0.01 1.97 -20.68
C VAL A 693 -0.33 0.75 -19.81
N MET A 694 0.51 0.42 -18.84
CA MET A 694 0.34 -0.74 -17.98
C MET A 694 -0.98 -0.69 -17.17
N THR A 695 -1.43 0.50 -16.78
CA THR A 695 -2.63 0.66 -15.95
C THR A 695 -3.91 0.88 -16.76
N LEU A 696 -3.81 1.08 -18.08
CA LEU A 696 -4.98 1.25 -18.95
C LEU A 696 -5.94 0.04 -18.87
N PRO A 697 -5.50 -1.22 -19.03
CA PRO A 697 -6.38 -2.39 -18.95
C PRO A 697 -7.13 -2.50 -17.63
N TYR A 698 -6.60 -1.84 -16.61
CA TYR A 698 -7.15 -1.82 -15.24
C TYR A 698 -8.03 -0.60 -14.97
N GLY A 699 -8.45 0.13 -16.03
CA GLY A 699 -9.39 1.24 -15.94
C GLY A 699 -8.76 2.54 -15.43
N SER A 700 -7.47 2.78 -15.67
CA SER A 700 -6.85 4.07 -15.40
C SER A 700 -7.54 5.17 -16.23
N THR A 701 -7.48 6.40 -15.73
CA THR A 701 -8.12 7.56 -16.36
C THR A 701 -7.08 8.52 -16.90
N LEU A 702 -7.51 9.43 -17.76
CA LEU A 702 -6.67 10.54 -18.21
C LEU A 702 -6.03 11.31 -17.04
N PHE A 703 -6.79 11.50 -15.93
CA PHE A 703 -6.25 12.14 -14.73
C PHE A 703 -5.08 11.34 -14.14
N SER A 704 -5.18 10.02 -14.11
CA SER A 704 -4.10 9.15 -13.65
C SER A 704 -2.88 9.22 -14.57
N ALA A 705 -3.09 9.26 -15.89
CA ALA A 705 -1.99 9.39 -16.86
C ALA A 705 -1.21 10.70 -16.66
N LYS A 706 -1.91 11.83 -16.49
CA LYS A 706 -1.31 13.13 -16.14
C LYS A 706 -0.50 13.06 -14.84
N GLN A 707 -1.00 12.40 -13.83
CA GLN A 707 -0.29 12.23 -12.56
C GLN A 707 0.97 11.37 -12.73
N TYR A 708 0.92 10.30 -13.52
CA TYR A 708 2.09 9.45 -13.77
C TYR A 708 3.23 10.18 -14.51
N ILE A 709 2.89 11.03 -15.46
CA ILE A 709 3.89 11.88 -16.13
C ILE A 709 4.52 12.86 -15.12
N ARG A 710 3.70 13.47 -14.26
CA ARG A 710 4.19 14.37 -13.21
C ARG A 710 5.12 13.65 -12.22
N ASP A 711 4.71 12.47 -11.72
CA ASP A 711 5.53 11.66 -10.81
C ASP A 711 6.86 11.26 -11.46
N TYR A 712 6.84 10.93 -12.76
CA TYR A 712 8.03 10.59 -13.54
C TYR A 712 9.00 11.78 -13.66
N VAL A 713 8.48 12.96 -13.99
CA VAL A 713 9.29 14.19 -14.10
C VAL A 713 9.91 14.54 -12.74
N GLU A 714 9.15 14.41 -11.64
CA GLU A 714 9.68 14.62 -10.28
C GLU A 714 10.80 13.62 -9.94
N GLU A 715 10.64 12.35 -10.30
CA GLU A 715 11.68 11.33 -10.11
C GLU A 715 12.94 11.65 -10.89
N MET A 716 12.81 12.09 -12.16
CA MET A 716 13.95 12.47 -13.00
C MET A 716 14.65 13.73 -12.47
N ARG A 717 13.87 14.67 -11.94
CA ARG A 717 14.38 15.89 -11.32
C ARG A 717 15.20 15.62 -10.06
N GLU A 718 14.80 14.61 -9.27
CA GLU A 718 15.57 14.19 -8.09
C GLU A 718 16.93 13.60 -8.49
N LYS A 719 16.98 12.87 -9.62
CA LYS A 719 18.18 12.20 -10.11
C LYS A 719 19.13 13.16 -10.85
N ASN A 720 18.58 14.06 -11.65
CA ASN A 720 19.37 15.00 -12.45
C ASN A 720 18.59 16.32 -12.69
N PRO A 721 18.79 17.33 -11.83
CA PRO A 721 18.07 18.59 -11.93
C PRO A 721 18.33 19.38 -13.24
N GLU A 722 19.46 19.12 -13.91
CA GLU A 722 19.86 19.84 -15.13
C GLU A 722 19.13 19.36 -16.39
N LEU A 723 18.48 18.20 -16.35
CA LEU A 723 17.75 17.62 -17.48
C LEU A 723 16.34 18.21 -17.71
N ILE A 724 15.89 19.15 -16.89
CA ILE A 724 14.52 19.66 -16.94
C ILE A 724 14.46 20.93 -17.80
N PRO A 725 13.54 21.01 -18.77
CA PRO A 725 13.36 22.18 -19.64
C PRO A 725 13.10 23.47 -18.84
N TRP A 726 13.60 24.58 -19.34
CA TRP A 726 13.61 25.88 -18.68
C TRP A 726 12.23 26.41 -18.32
N THR A 727 11.24 26.25 -19.20
CA THR A 727 9.88 26.72 -18.98
C THR A 727 9.13 25.88 -17.93
N LEU A 728 9.53 24.64 -17.73
CA LEU A 728 9.02 23.80 -16.66
C LEU A 728 9.45 24.30 -15.27
N VAL A 729 10.42 25.18 -15.19
CA VAL A 729 10.98 25.74 -13.94
C VAL A 729 10.62 27.22 -13.74
N ARG A 730 10.24 27.94 -14.79
CA ARG A 730 9.91 29.38 -14.74
C ARG A 730 8.63 29.66 -13.97
N ASP A 731 8.74 30.65 -13.12
CA ASP A 731 7.70 31.43 -12.45
C ASP A 731 6.74 30.63 -11.56
N THR A 732 7.21 30.35 -10.35
CA THR A 732 6.30 30.10 -9.23
C THR A 732 5.55 31.39 -8.93
N VAL A 733 4.24 31.40 -9.15
CA VAL A 733 3.35 32.46 -8.69
C VAL A 733 3.57 32.70 -7.18
N SER A 734 3.63 33.94 -6.74
CA SER A 734 3.81 34.27 -5.32
C SER A 734 2.72 33.63 -4.48
N VAL A 735 2.97 33.40 -3.18
CA VAL A 735 1.96 32.80 -2.28
C VAL A 735 0.71 33.69 -2.23
N GLU A 736 0.89 34.97 -2.30
CA GLU A 736 -0.18 35.97 -2.32
C GLU A 736 -1.01 35.85 -3.60
N GLU A 737 -0.36 35.75 -4.74
CA GLU A 737 -1.03 35.59 -6.03
C GLU A 737 -1.74 34.24 -6.14
N TYR A 738 -1.10 33.15 -5.69
CA TYR A 738 -1.75 31.84 -5.58
C TYR A 738 -3.03 31.91 -4.73
N ASN A 739 -2.97 32.56 -3.59
CA ASN A 739 -4.12 32.67 -2.71
C ASN A 739 -5.22 33.54 -3.34
N ARG A 740 -4.86 34.58 -4.11
CA ARG A 740 -5.81 35.44 -4.83
C ARG A 740 -6.55 34.63 -5.91
N ILE A 741 -5.82 33.96 -6.80
CA ILE A 741 -6.41 33.13 -7.85
C ILE A 741 -7.26 32.01 -7.25
N ALA A 742 -6.80 31.36 -6.17
CA ALA A 742 -7.56 30.32 -5.49
C ALA A 742 -8.86 30.82 -4.88
N TYR A 743 -8.89 32.09 -4.48
CA TYR A 743 -10.09 32.71 -3.96
C TYR A 743 -11.06 33.15 -5.07
N GLU A 744 -10.57 33.74 -6.16
CA GLU A 744 -11.36 34.31 -7.25
C GLU A 744 -11.81 33.26 -8.27
N GLU A 745 -10.94 32.34 -8.67
CA GLU A 745 -11.14 31.39 -9.76
C GLU A 745 -11.20 29.92 -9.27
N GLY A 746 -10.84 29.66 -8.06
CA GLY A 746 -10.82 28.33 -7.44
C GLY A 746 -9.41 27.74 -7.30
N VAL A 747 -9.32 26.72 -6.43
CA VAL A 747 -8.05 26.09 -6.08
C VAL A 747 -7.41 25.37 -7.27
N GLU A 748 -8.22 24.80 -8.15
CA GLU A 748 -7.75 24.08 -9.35
C GLU A 748 -7.08 25.07 -10.34
N ALA A 749 -7.69 26.24 -10.57
CA ALA A 749 -7.11 27.30 -11.40
C ALA A 749 -5.80 27.83 -10.81
N ALA A 750 -5.77 28.09 -9.49
CA ALA A 750 -4.55 28.54 -8.83
C ALA A 750 -3.40 27.52 -8.91
N GLN A 751 -3.72 26.23 -8.84
CA GLN A 751 -2.73 25.17 -9.03
C GLN A 751 -2.23 25.10 -10.46
N GLU A 752 -3.09 25.29 -11.41
CA GLU A 752 -2.76 25.30 -12.83
C GLU A 752 -1.88 26.51 -13.21
N HIS A 753 -2.22 27.71 -12.69
CA HIS A 753 -1.41 28.92 -12.87
C HIS A 753 -0.09 28.94 -12.11
N SER A 754 -0.01 28.26 -10.96
CA SER A 754 1.17 28.31 -10.08
C SER A 754 2.25 27.30 -10.42
N ASN A 755 1.99 26.36 -11.33
CA ASN A 755 2.93 25.29 -11.62
C ASN A 755 3.06 25.03 -13.13
N PRO A 756 3.95 25.77 -13.82
CA PRO A 756 4.22 25.55 -15.25
C PRO A 756 4.59 24.09 -15.57
N THR A 757 5.37 23.43 -14.69
CA THR A 757 5.69 22.00 -14.80
C THR A 757 4.40 21.16 -14.77
N GLY A 758 3.44 21.50 -13.92
CA GLY A 758 2.15 20.83 -13.85
C GLY A 758 1.32 20.95 -15.13
N ARG A 759 1.33 22.12 -15.76
CA ARG A 759 0.66 22.37 -17.06
C ARG A 759 1.31 21.56 -18.17
N ALA A 760 2.63 21.63 -18.31
CA ALA A 760 3.38 20.87 -19.30
C ALA A 760 3.21 19.35 -19.14
N CYS A 761 3.25 18.84 -17.90
CA CYS A 761 2.96 17.43 -17.63
C CYS A 761 1.50 17.03 -17.94
N SER A 762 0.55 17.92 -17.68
CA SER A 762 -0.87 17.69 -17.99
C SER A 762 -1.11 17.69 -19.50
N TRP A 763 -0.45 18.57 -20.21
CA TRP A 763 -0.49 18.65 -21.66
C TRP A 763 0.11 17.38 -22.32
N LEU A 764 1.33 16.99 -21.95
CA LEU A 764 1.92 15.73 -22.44
C LEU A 764 1.07 14.52 -22.07
N GLY A 765 0.46 14.52 -20.87
CA GLY A 765 -0.45 13.47 -20.45
C GLY A 765 -1.67 13.29 -21.36
N ASN A 766 -2.20 14.36 -21.96
CA ASN A 766 -3.27 14.30 -22.96
C ASN A 766 -2.79 13.59 -24.23
N ILE A 767 -1.58 13.93 -24.71
CA ILE A 767 -1.00 13.33 -25.92
C ILE A 767 -0.69 11.86 -25.70
N VAL A 768 -0.02 11.51 -24.60
CA VAL A 768 0.24 10.11 -24.23
C VAL A 768 -1.06 9.32 -24.18
N TRP A 769 -2.11 9.86 -23.56
CA TRP A 769 -3.41 9.21 -23.47
C TRP A 769 -4.04 8.97 -24.86
N SER A 770 -3.98 9.94 -25.74
CA SER A 770 -4.46 9.81 -27.13
C SER A 770 -3.66 8.74 -27.91
N CYS A 771 -2.33 8.74 -27.78
CA CYS A 771 -1.47 7.75 -28.44
C CYS A 771 -1.71 6.33 -27.93
N ILE A 772 -1.97 6.15 -26.62
CA ILE A 772 -2.33 4.85 -26.07
C ILE A 772 -3.63 4.33 -26.72
N HIS A 773 -4.68 5.14 -26.72
CA HIS A 773 -5.98 4.72 -27.29
C HIS A 773 -5.93 4.43 -28.78
N SER A 774 -5.08 5.13 -29.54
CA SER A 774 -4.88 4.83 -30.98
C SER A 774 -4.00 3.60 -31.24
N THR A 775 -3.31 3.09 -30.22
CA THR A 775 -2.48 1.88 -30.33
C THR A 775 -3.23 0.62 -29.88
N VAL A 776 -4.09 0.70 -28.85
CA VAL A 776 -4.81 -0.44 -28.28
C VAL A 776 -6.33 -0.24 -28.40
N ILE A 777 -6.81 -0.20 -29.64
CA ILE A 777 -8.21 0.08 -29.98
C ILE A 777 -9.14 -0.98 -29.41
N ALA A 778 -8.84 -2.26 -29.67
CA ALA A 778 -9.67 -3.38 -29.23
C ALA A 778 -9.83 -3.44 -27.70
N ALA A 779 -8.76 -3.21 -26.95
CA ALA A 779 -8.83 -3.13 -25.49
C ALA A 779 -9.78 -2.01 -25.04
N SER A 780 -9.71 -0.84 -25.69
CA SER A 780 -10.57 0.31 -25.38
C SER A 780 -12.04 0.02 -25.68
N GLU A 781 -12.33 -0.66 -26.78
CA GLU A 781 -13.68 -1.08 -27.18
C GLU A 781 -14.27 -2.11 -26.20
N ALA A 782 -13.50 -3.15 -25.84
CA ALA A 782 -13.91 -4.15 -24.86
C ALA A 782 -14.21 -3.51 -23.50
N MET A 783 -13.33 -2.63 -23.01
CA MET A 783 -13.53 -1.91 -21.76
C MET A 783 -14.79 -1.05 -21.78
N SER A 784 -15.02 -0.32 -22.88
CA SER A 784 -16.21 0.51 -23.07
C SER A 784 -17.48 -0.33 -23.05
N TRP A 785 -17.48 -1.47 -23.77
CA TRP A 785 -18.59 -2.41 -23.80
C TRP A 785 -18.92 -2.97 -22.41
N LEU A 786 -17.91 -3.51 -21.69
CA LEU A 786 -18.06 -3.99 -20.31
C LEU A 786 -18.66 -2.94 -19.37
N GLN A 787 -18.24 -1.68 -19.50
CA GLN A 787 -18.76 -0.57 -18.71
C GLN A 787 -20.22 -0.24 -19.06
N LYS A 788 -20.59 -0.29 -20.34
CA LYS A 788 -21.98 -0.08 -20.79
C LYS A 788 -22.89 -1.20 -20.27
N VAL A 789 -22.49 -2.48 -20.42
CA VAL A 789 -23.21 -3.64 -19.88
C VAL A 789 -23.41 -3.50 -18.36
N THR A 790 -22.35 -3.14 -17.65
CA THR A 790 -22.42 -2.92 -16.19
C THR A 790 -23.37 -1.81 -15.79
N ASN A 791 -23.49 -0.74 -16.59
CA ASN A 791 -24.47 0.31 -16.32
C ASN A 791 -25.92 -0.20 -16.46
N VAL A 792 -26.21 -1.05 -17.46
CA VAL A 792 -27.53 -1.66 -17.61
C VAL A 792 -27.90 -2.49 -16.39
N VAL A 793 -26.97 -3.34 -15.92
CA VAL A 793 -27.20 -4.25 -14.80
C VAL A 793 -27.30 -3.49 -13.47
N SER A 794 -26.33 -2.62 -13.18
CA SER A 794 -26.22 -2.00 -11.86
C SER A 794 -27.10 -0.78 -11.67
N LYS A 795 -27.23 0.07 -12.68
CA LYS A 795 -28.05 1.28 -12.62
C LYS A 795 -29.51 1.00 -12.97
N GLY A 796 -29.77 0.10 -13.94
CA GLY A 796 -31.12 -0.25 -14.38
C GLY A 796 -31.84 -1.16 -13.40
N GLU A 797 -31.18 -2.26 -12.96
CA GLU A 797 -31.81 -3.32 -12.19
C GLU A 797 -31.31 -3.42 -10.74
N ASN A 798 -30.35 -2.60 -10.31
CA ASN A 798 -29.70 -2.62 -9.00
C ASN A 798 -29.13 -4.01 -8.64
N LEU A 799 -28.52 -4.70 -9.63
CA LEU A 799 -27.91 -6.02 -9.48
C LEU A 799 -26.38 -5.91 -9.45
N PRO A 800 -25.68 -6.69 -8.61
CA PRO A 800 -24.23 -6.81 -8.68
C PRO A 800 -23.82 -7.57 -9.95
N MET A 801 -22.63 -7.27 -10.45
CA MET A 801 -22.04 -8.03 -11.55
C MET A 801 -21.49 -9.37 -11.04
N SER A 802 -21.86 -10.45 -11.71
CA SER A 802 -21.34 -11.79 -11.41
C SER A 802 -21.11 -12.54 -12.71
N TRP A 803 -19.98 -13.27 -12.75
CA TRP A 803 -19.64 -14.13 -13.89
C TRP A 803 -18.82 -15.34 -13.44
N ILE A 804 -18.83 -16.35 -14.27
CA ILE A 804 -18.04 -17.57 -14.12
C ILE A 804 -16.91 -17.50 -15.15
N THR A 805 -15.69 -17.68 -14.69
CA THR A 805 -14.51 -17.64 -15.55
C THR A 805 -14.31 -18.98 -16.26
N PRO A 806 -13.45 -19.05 -17.31
CA PRO A 806 -13.12 -20.31 -18.00
C PRO A 806 -12.65 -21.43 -17.06
N SER A 807 -11.90 -21.11 -15.99
CA SER A 807 -11.47 -22.09 -14.97
C SER A 807 -12.59 -22.53 -14.00
N GLY A 808 -13.82 -22.03 -14.15
CA GLY A 808 -14.96 -22.33 -13.29
C GLY A 808 -15.01 -21.49 -12.01
N PHE A 809 -14.10 -20.52 -11.83
CA PHE A 809 -14.12 -19.64 -10.67
C PHE A 809 -15.28 -18.65 -10.78
N ILE A 810 -15.96 -18.41 -9.65
CA ILE A 810 -17.13 -17.53 -9.59
C ILE A 810 -16.71 -16.18 -9.06
N VAL A 811 -16.88 -15.15 -9.89
CA VAL A 811 -16.61 -13.77 -9.48
C VAL A 811 -17.92 -13.07 -9.11
N LEU A 812 -17.95 -12.41 -7.97
CA LEU A 812 -19.01 -11.50 -7.58
C LEU A 812 -18.43 -10.12 -7.30
N GLN A 813 -18.72 -9.18 -8.20
CA GLN A 813 -18.39 -7.78 -8.02
C GLN A 813 -19.57 -7.04 -7.41
N ARG A 814 -19.49 -6.73 -6.12
CA ARG A 814 -20.47 -5.96 -5.37
C ARG A 814 -19.81 -4.78 -4.67
N TYR A 815 -20.11 -3.59 -5.14
CA TYR A 815 -19.73 -2.34 -4.49
C TYR A 815 -21.02 -1.63 -4.08
N ASN A 816 -21.25 -1.59 -2.79
CA ASN A 816 -22.42 -0.91 -2.25
C ASN A 816 -22.13 0.58 -2.01
N THR A 817 -23.16 1.41 -2.16
CA THR A 817 -23.05 2.79 -1.70
C THR A 817 -22.85 2.78 -0.20
N THR A 818 -21.84 3.48 0.23
CA THR A 818 -21.65 3.75 1.65
C THR A 818 -22.37 5.05 1.95
N LYS A 819 -23.38 5.03 2.81
CA LYS A 819 -23.79 6.23 3.53
C LYS A 819 -22.62 6.59 4.45
N ALA A 820 -21.74 7.39 3.89
CA ALA A 820 -20.77 8.07 4.69
C ALA A 820 -21.52 9.09 5.54
N ARG A 821 -21.88 8.75 6.76
CA ARG A 821 -22.06 9.76 7.79
C ARG A 821 -20.67 10.34 8.04
N ARG A 822 -20.31 11.35 7.27
CA ARG A 822 -19.14 12.15 7.56
C ARG A 822 -19.48 12.91 8.83
N VAL A 823 -19.13 12.35 9.97
CA VAL A 823 -19.05 13.11 11.21
C VAL A 823 -17.79 13.95 11.06
N LYS A 824 -17.97 15.15 10.52
CA LYS A 824 -16.95 16.16 10.46
C LYS A 824 -16.72 16.60 11.87
N THR A 825 -15.64 16.14 12.47
CA THR A 825 -15.25 16.51 13.81
C THR A 825 -13.85 17.09 13.81
N THR A 826 -13.69 18.21 14.42
CA THR A 826 -12.42 18.88 14.66
C THR A 826 -11.78 18.42 15.96
N LEU A 827 -11.95 17.17 16.32
CA LEU A 827 -11.48 16.60 17.57
C LEU A 827 -9.97 16.66 17.74
N SER A 828 -9.57 17.06 18.93
CA SER A 828 -8.19 17.06 19.34
C SER A 828 -7.65 15.64 19.49
N GLY A 829 -6.67 15.26 18.65
CA GLY A 829 -5.78 14.12 18.87
C GLY A 829 -4.74 14.50 19.85
N GLU A 830 -4.53 15.39 20.57
CA GLU A 830 -3.54 15.65 21.62
C GLU A 830 -3.78 17.01 22.28
N LEU A 831 -4.55 17.02 23.35
CA LEU A 831 -4.12 17.82 24.48
C LEU A 831 -3.03 16.95 25.13
N VAL A 832 -1.80 17.07 24.63
CA VAL A 832 -0.63 16.64 25.36
C VAL A 832 -0.53 17.59 26.53
N TYR A 833 -1.08 17.20 27.66
CA TYR A 833 -0.53 17.70 28.90
C TYR A 833 0.91 17.15 28.90
N LYS A 834 1.89 18.03 28.65
CA LYS A 834 3.25 17.78 29.08
C LYS A 834 3.16 17.63 30.59
N THR A 835 2.99 16.43 31.08
CA THR A 835 3.53 16.09 32.37
C THR A 835 5.03 16.14 32.15
N ASP A 836 5.70 17.12 32.71
CA ASP A 836 7.15 17.14 32.88
C ASP A 836 7.52 15.96 33.79
N THR A 837 7.54 14.74 33.20
CA THR A 837 8.00 13.52 33.84
C THR A 837 9.30 13.02 33.24
N ASP A 838 10.10 13.94 32.69
CA ASP A 838 11.48 13.58 32.26
C ASP A 838 12.54 14.05 33.26
N ASP A 839 12.15 14.29 34.49
CA ASP A 839 13.11 14.51 35.58
C ASP A 839 13.22 13.29 36.49
N ARG A 840 14.00 12.31 36.02
CA ARG A 840 14.36 11.10 36.78
C ARG A 840 15.24 11.36 38.00
N ARG A 841 15.32 12.58 38.53
CA ARG A 841 16.22 12.97 39.63
C ARG A 841 15.60 13.57 40.85
N THR A 842 14.30 13.58 41.01
CA THR A 842 13.69 13.96 42.29
C THR A 842 12.81 12.86 42.84
N PRO A 843 13.25 12.17 43.92
CA PRO A 843 12.37 11.33 44.71
C PRO A 843 11.59 12.25 45.68
N LYS A 844 10.43 12.70 45.29
CA LYS A 844 9.30 13.03 46.18
C LYS A 844 8.32 13.94 45.45
N GLY A 845 7.20 13.36 45.11
CA GLY A 845 5.92 13.93 44.73
C GLY A 845 5.58 15.35 45.07
N SER A 846 5.66 16.20 44.09
CA SER A 846 4.78 17.31 43.92
C SER A 846 4.44 17.45 42.42
N ILE A 847 3.31 16.88 42.03
CA ILE A 847 2.66 17.27 40.79
C ILE A 847 2.01 18.61 41.12
N GLU A 848 2.75 19.70 40.98
CA GLU A 848 2.18 21.02 40.83
C GLU A 848 1.48 21.02 39.46
N THR A 849 0.17 20.79 39.48
CA THR A 849 -0.71 21.18 38.39
C THR A 849 -0.85 22.71 38.46
N SER A 850 0.16 23.45 38.07
CA SER A 850 -0.01 24.81 37.64
C SER A 850 -0.85 24.76 36.38
N PHE A 851 -2.13 25.04 36.49
CA PHE A 851 -2.98 25.39 35.36
C PHE A 851 -2.48 26.74 34.81
N GLN A 852 -1.36 26.73 34.11
CA GLN A 852 -1.04 27.84 33.23
C GLN A 852 -1.94 27.74 32.01
N ASP A 853 -2.54 28.85 31.66
CA ASP A 853 -3.44 29.05 30.52
C ASP A 853 -2.82 28.78 29.12
N THR A 854 -1.83 27.96 29.04
CA THR A 854 -1.19 27.52 27.78
C THR A 854 -2.03 26.53 26.97
N ALA A 855 -3.19 26.09 27.51
CA ALA A 855 -4.13 25.23 26.77
C ALA A 855 -4.89 25.96 25.64
N THR A 856 -4.66 27.25 25.44
CA THR A 856 -5.41 28.07 24.49
C THR A 856 -4.85 28.09 23.07
N ASP A 857 -3.62 27.61 22.85
CA ASP A 857 -2.97 27.70 21.54
C ASP A 857 -2.71 26.38 20.84
N SER A 858 -3.19 25.25 21.38
CA SER A 858 -3.11 23.99 20.64
C SER A 858 -4.15 23.97 19.52
N PRO A 859 -3.72 23.95 18.25
CA PRO A 859 -4.63 24.08 17.13
C PRO A 859 -5.50 22.82 16.99
N PRO A 860 -6.79 22.96 16.65
CA PRO A 860 -7.75 21.89 16.49
C PRO A 860 -7.56 21.08 15.20
N ILE A 861 -7.96 19.82 15.19
CA ILE A 861 -7.86 18.87 14.05
C ILE A 861 -9.25 18.60 13.48
N THR A 862 -9.43 18.76 12.17
CA THR A 862 -10.58 18.16 11.48
C THR A 862 -10.28 16.70 11.17
N VAL A 863 -10.93 15.81 11.89
CA VAL A 863 -10.97 14.39 11.57
C VAL A 863 -12.30 14.14 10.87
N TYR A 864 -12.25 13.79 9.60
CA TYR A 864 -13.40 13.22 8.95
C TYR A 864 -13.46 11.75 9.35
N LEU A 865 -14.20 11.44 10.40
CA LEU A 865 -14.56 10.07 10.71
C LEU A 865 -15.74 9.72 9.83
N THR A 866 -15.49 8.92 8.84
CA THR A 866 -16.52 8.36 8.02
C THR A 866 -16.98 7.08 8.70
N LEU A 867 -18.09 7.13 9.42
CA LEU A 867 -18.86 5.93 9.73
C LEU A 867 -19.43 5.47 8.39
N LYS A 868 -18.76 4.54 7.74
CA LYS A 868 -19.24 3.90 6.54
C LYS A 868 -20.25 2.84 6.96
N GLU A 869 -21.51 3.18 6.90
CA GLU A 869 -22.58 2.18 6.87
C GLU A 869 -22.76 1.78 5.41
N GLU A 870 -22.44 0.56 5.07
CA GLU A 870 -22.81 0.00 3.78
C GLU A 870 -24.32 -0.05 3.68
N THR A 871 -24.84 0.47 2.59
CA THR A 871 -26.26 0.37 2.28
C THR A 871 -26.50 -0.82 1.38
N ASP A 872 -27.73 -1.31 1.30
CA ASP A 872 -28.12 -2.36 0.36
C ASP A 872 -28.18 -1.88 -1.11
N GLN A 873 -27.93 -0.59 -1.35
CA GLN A 873 -27.91 -0.03 -2.70
C GLN A 873 -26.50 -0.09 -3.30
N LEU A 874 -26.40 -0.57 -4.51
CA LEU A 874 -25.14 -0.61 -5.25
C LEU A 874 -24.64 0.80 -5.58
N ASP A 875 -23.32 0.93 -5.68
CA ASP A 875 -22.63 2.10 -6.25
C ASP A 875 -22.43 1.89 -7.76
N PRO A 876 -23.28 2.44 -8.64
CA PRO A 876 -23.15 2.24 -10.09
C PRO A 876 -21.85 2.77 -10.66
N LYS A 877 -21.27 3.81 -10.05
CA LYS A 877 -19.99 4.37 -10.46
C LYS A 877 -18.85 3.43 -10.10
N GLY A 878 -18.86 2.91 -8.88
CA GLY A 878 -17.88 1.91 -8.43
C GLY A 878 -17.96 0.63 -9.26
N GLN A 879 -19.18 0.13 -9.52
CA GLN A 879 -19.41 -1.04 -10.38
C GLN A 879 -18.82 -0.84 -11.78
N ARG A 880 -19.14 0.28 -12.45
CA ARG A 880 -18.66 0.61 -13.78
C ARG A 880 -17.12 0.77 -13.83
N GLN A 881 -16.52 1.39 -12.83
CA GLN A 881 -15.07 1.59 -12.80
C GLN A 881 -14.32 0.29 -12.51
N GLY A 882 -14.92 -0.61 -11.74
CA GLY A 882 -14.29 -1.85 -11.32
C GLY A 882 -14.38 -3.00 -12.33
N ILE A 883 -15.30 -2.96 -13.31
CA ILE A 883 -15.57 -4.15 -14.17
C ILE A 883 -14.37 -4.51 -15.03
N ALA A 884 -13.76 -3.57 -15.76
CA ALA A 884 -12.66 -3.85 -16.66
C ALA A 884 -11.45 -4.50 -15.92
N PRO A 885 -10.92 -3.91 -14.82
CA PRO A 885 -9.83 -4.53 -14.10
C PRO A 885 -10.21 -5.88 -13.46
N ASN A 886 -11.42 -6.03 -12.93
CA ASN A 886 -11.81 -7.28 -12.29
C ASN A 886 -12.03 -8.39 -13.30
N PHE A 887 -12.58 -8.07 -14.46
CA PHE A 887 -12.79 -9.02 -15.55
C PHE A 887 -11.45 -9.56 -16.07
N ILE A 888 -10.51 -8.68 -16.43
CA ILE A 888 -9.19 -9.08 -16.93
C ILE A 888 -8.38 -9.84 -15.86
N HIS A 889 -8.40 -9.39 -14.60
CA HIS A 889 -7.72 -10.11 -13.53
C HIS A 889 -8.32 -11.51 -13.27
N SER A 890 -9.59 -11.73 -13.60
CA SER A 890 -10.20 -13.04 -13.49
C SER A 890 -9.82 -13.97 -14.64
N LEU A 891 -9.55 -13.42 -15.82
CA LEU A 891 -9.02 -14.19 -16.97
C LEU A 891 -7.55 -14.54 -16.77
N ASP A 892 -6.76 -13.60 -16.28
CA ASP A 892 -5.37 -13.80 -15.89
C ASP A 892 -5.26 -14.91 -14.81
N ALA A 893 -6.14 -14.90 -13.80
CA ALA A 893 -6.24 -15.96 -12.81
C ALA A 893 -6.62 -17.32 -13.43
N SER A 894 -7.53 -17.34 -14.42
CA SER A 894 -7.88 -18.58 -15.13
C SER A 894 -6.72 -19.11 -15.98
N ALA A 895 -5.98 -18.23 -16.65
CA ALA A 895 -4.79 -18.61 -17.41
C ALA A 895 -3.72 -19.24 -16.49
N LEU A 896 -3.54 -18.69 -15.28
CA LEU A 896 -2.65 -19.28 -14.28
C LEU A 896 -3.12 -20.70 -13.89
N VAL A 897 -4.41 -20.88 -13.61
CA VAL A 897 -4.96 -22.20 -13.26
C VAL A 897 -4.68 -23.20 -14.37
N PHE A 898 -4.99 -22.87 -15.63
CA PHE A 898 -4.75 -23.76 -16.76
C PHE A 898 -3.26 -24.02 -17.00
N ALA A 899 -2.41 -23.01 -16.93
CA ALA A 899 -0.96 -23.17 -17.09
C ALA A 899 -0.37 -24.14 -16.06
N VAL A 900 -0.76 -24.03 -14.78
CA VAL A 900 -0.32 -24.94 -13.71
C VAL A 900 -0.81 -26.37 -13.96
N LEU A 901 -2.08 -26.53 -14.34
CA LEU A 901 -2.64 -27.86 -14.62
C LEU A 901 -2.01 -28.52 -15.85
N TYR A 902 -1.77 -27.76 -16.94
CA TYR A 902 -1.08 -28.25 -18.13
C TYR A 902 0.36 -28.63 -17.84
N ALA A 903 1.10 -27.73 -17.15
CA ALA A 903 2.49 -27.99 -16.79
C ALA A 903 2.63 -29.23 -15.90
N ASN A 904 1.74 -29.40 -14.93
CA ASN A 904 1.76 -30.57 -14.06
C ASN A 904 1.32 -31.84 -14.76
N LYS A 905 0.13 -31.85 -15.42
CA LYS A 905 -0.46 -33.09 -15.99
C LYS A 905 0.19 -33.55 -17.26
N ARG A 906 0.60 -32.63 -18.17
CA ARG A 906 1.20 -32.99 -19.48
C ARG A 906 2.72 -33.10 -19.40
N TYR A 907 3.35 -32.28 -18.58
CA TYR A 907 4.81 -32.13 -18.56
C TYR A 907 5.45 -32.57 -17.23
N GLY A 908 4.66 -33.02 -16.23
CA GLY A 908 5.17 -33.55 -14.96
C GLY A 908 5.90 -32.50 -14.10
N ILE A 909 5.65 -31.22 -14.31
CA ILE A 909 6.25 -30.15 -13.51
C ILE A 909 5.54 -30.09 -12.15
N ASP A 910 6.32 -30.12 -11.08
CA ASP A 910 5.84 -30.24 -9.70
C ASP A 910 6.20 -29.04 -8.80
N SER A 911 7.08 -28.17 -9.28
CA SER A 911 7.62 -27.04 -8.50
C SER A 911 7.35 -25.73 -9.22
N PHE A 912 6.62 -24.82 -8.54
CA PHE A 912 6.13 -23.60 -9.15
C PHE A 912 6.43 -22.37 -8.28
N ALA A 913 6.94 -21.30 -8.90
CA ALA A 913 7.03 -19.94 -8.36
C ALA A 913 6.05 -19.04 -9.13
N LEU A 914 4.93 -18.69 -8.53
CA LEU A 914 3.81 -18.04 -9.21
C LEU A 914 3.58 -16.62 -8.68
N ILE A 915 3.57 -15.63 -9.57
CA ILE A 915 3.23 -14.25 -9.27
C ILE A 915 2.29 -13.72 -10.36
N HIS A 916 0.99 -14.03 -10.24
CA HIS A 916 -0.05 -13.62 -11.19
C HIS A 916 0.24 -13.98 -12.65
N ASP A 917 0.95 -13.09 -13.39
CA ASP A 917 1.38 -13.21 -14.78
C ASP A 917 2.88 -13.54 -14.94
N SER A 918 3.52 -14.01 -13.87
CA SER A 918 4.90 -14.51 -13.87
C SER A 918 4.92 -15.94 -13.37
N PHE A 919 5.53 -16.83 -14.16
CA PHE A 919 5.61 -18.25 -13.90
C PHE A 919 7.08 -18.67 -13.77
N GLY A 920 7.42 -19.33 -12.68
CA GLY A 920 8.76 -19.85 -12.45
C GLY A 920 8.78 -21.34 -12.15
N THR A 921 9.83 -22.01 -12.61
CA THR A 921 10.15 -23.41 -12.32
C THR A 921 11.66 -23.64 -12.40
N HIS A 922 12.13 -24.87 -12.30
CA HIS A 922 13.54 -25.19 -12.47
C HIS A 922 14.03 -24.94 -13.91
N ALA A 923 15.28 -24.50 -14.07
CA ALA A 923 15.95 -24.54 -15.36
C ALA A 923 16.15 -25.99 -15.83
N GLY A 924 16.65 -26.85 -14.91
CA GLY A 924 16.89 -28.27 -15.13
C GLY A 924 15.64 -29.13 -15.13
N GLY A 925 15.79 -30.43 -15.21
CA GLY A 925 14.72 -31.44 -15.29
C GLY A 925 14.88 -32.37 -16.48
N GLU A 926 13.85 -33.16 -16.79
CA GLU A 926 13.88 -34.11 -17.88
C GLU A 926 13.93 -33.42 -19.27
N GLY A 927 14.65 -34.02 -20.22
CA GLY A 927 14.73 -33.56 -21.59
C GLY A 927 15.29 -32.15 -21.76
N CYS A 928 14.48 -31.24 -22.27
CA CYS A 928 14.84 -29.82 -22.48
C CYS A 928 14.81 -28.96 -21.20
N GLY A 929 14.46 -29.54 -20.05
CA GLY A 929 14.32 -28.82 -18.78
C GLY A 929 12.89 -28.33 -18.53
N ASP A 930 12.59 -28.08 -17.25
CA ASP A 930 11.24 -27.67 -16.82
C ASP A 930 10.86 -26.29 -17.36
N SER A 931 11.79 -25.33 -17.44
CA SER A 931 11.50 -23.99 -17.95
C SER A 931 11.09 -23.99 -19.41
N ALA A 932 11.74 -24.79 -20.27
CA ALA A 932 11.35 -24.93 -21.67
C ALA A 932 9.96 -25.58 -21.80
N ARG A 933 9.69 -26.62 -20.99
CA ARG A 933 8.39 -27.31 -20.94
C ARG A 933 7.28 -26.39 -20.41
N LEU A 934 7.59 -25.59 -19.40
CA LEU A 934 6.67 -24.59 -18.86
C LEU A 934 6.30 -23.55 -19.91
N ALA A 935 7.27 -22.99 -20.64
CA ALA A 935 7.02 -22.04 -21.73
C ALA A 935 6.05 -22.60 -22.78
N LYS A 936 6.16 -23.89 -23.06
CA LYS A 936 5.25 -24.61 -23.99
C LYS A 936 3.86 -24.78 -23.37
N ALA A 937 3.79 -25.21 -22.11
CA ALA A 937 2.53 -25.39 -21.38
C ALA A 937 1.73 -24.08 -21.26
N ILE A 938 2.39 -22.95 -21.01
CA ILE A 938 1.75 -21.63 -20.92
C ILE A 938 1.12 -21.26 -22.27
N ARG A 939 1.84 -21.42 -23.39
CA ARG A 939 1.32 -21.12 -24.74
C ARG A 939 0.14 -22.00 -25.10
N GLU A 940 0.27 -23.33 -24.93
CA GLU A 940 -0.80 -24.28 -25.21
C GLU A 940 -2.06 -23.98 -24.38
N SER A 941 -1.92 -23.82 -23.07
CA SER A 941 -3.05 -23.58 -22.19
C SER A 941 -3.75 -22.22 -22.45
N PHE A 942 -2.98 -21.20 -22.87
CA PHE A 942 -3.54 -19.91 -23.24
C PHE A 942 -4.35 -19.98 -24.53
N VAL A 943 -3.83 -20.66 -25.54
CA VAL A 943 -4.55 -20.90 -26.83
C VAL A 943 -5.81 -21.72 -26.57
N ASP A 944 -5.69 -22.85 -25.88
CA ASP A 944 -6.82 -23.74 -25.60
C ASP A 944 -7.93 -23.00 -24.79
N MET A 945 -7.55 -22.12 -23.87
CA MET A 945 -8.51 -21.32 -23.11
C MET A 945 -9.39 -20.45 -24.02
N TYR A 946 -8.80 -19.75 -24.98
CA TYR A 946 -9.53 -18.83 -25.86
C TYR A 946 -10.13 -19.50 -27.13
N GLU A 947 -9.71 -20.71 -27.44
CA GLU A 947 -10.32 -21.53 -28.50
C GLU A 947 -11.54 -22.31 -28.00
N SER A 948 -11.47 -22.77 -26.74
CA SER A 948 -12.56 -23.51 -26.08
C SER A 948 -13.66 -22.61 -25.53
N HIS A 949 -13.37 -21.31 -25.29
CA HIS A 949 -14.29 -20.37 -24.66
C HIS A 949 -14.42 -19.08 -25.48
N ASP A 950 -15.63 -18.77 -25.92
CA ASP A 950 -15.98 -17.41 -26.34
C ASP A 950 -16.34 -16.56 -25.11
N VAL A 951 -15.28 -16.11 -24.41
CA VAL A 951 -15.41 -15.47 -23.08
C VAL A 951 -16.37 -14.26 -23.08
N ILE A 952 -16.41 -13.46 -24.16
CA ILE A 952 -17.33 -12.32 -24.28
C ILE A 952 -18.77 -12.81 -24.48
N ALA A 953 -18.99 -13.81 -25.33
CA ALA A 953 -20.33 -14.37 -25.54
C ALA A 953 -20.84 -15.05 -24.27
N GLU A 954 -20.01 -15.87 -23.63
CA GLU A 954 -20.35 -16.52 -22.36
C GLU A 954 -20.68 -15.50 -21.26
N PHE A 955 -19.94 -14.39 -21.16
CA PHE A 955 -20.20 -13.34 -20.21
C PHE A 955 -21.55 -12.65 -20.50
N GLU A 956 -21.84 -12.34 -21.77
CA GLU A 956 -23.13 -11.77 -22.17
C GLU A 956 -24.31 -12.69 -21.82
N GLU A 957 -24.21 -13.98 -22.15
CA GLU A 957 -25.23 -14.99 -21.83
C GLU A 957 -25.48 -15.09 -20.32
N GLN A 958 -24.43 -15.08 -19.52
CA GLN A 958 -24.53 -15.10 -18.07
C GLN A 958 -25.22 -13.84 -17.51
N VAL A 959 -24.92 -12.67 -18.08
CA VAL A 959 -25.55 -11.42 -17.72
C VAL A 959 -27.05 -11.44 -18.11
N LEU A 960 -27.38 -11.87 -19.32
CA LEU A 960 -28.75 -12.00 -19.79
C LEU A 960 -29.55 -12.97 -18.89
N SER A 961 -28.98 -14.12 -18.56
CA SER A 961 -29.58 -15.09 -17.64
C SER A 961 -29.84 -14.49 -16.27
N CYS A 962 -28.88 -13.71 -15.74
CA CYS A 962 -29.05 -13.01 -14.47
C CYS A 962 -30.20 -11.99 -14.50
N LEU A 963 -30.27 -11.18 -15.55
CA LEU A 963 -31.32 -10.21 -15.76
C LEU A 963 -32.70 -10.88 -15.90
N GLN A 964 -32.80 -11.95 -16.71
CA GLN A 964 -34.03 -12.71 -16.89
C GLN A 964 -34.50 -13.32 -15.54
N ASN A 965 -33.62 -13.92 -14.78
CA ASN A 965 -33.93 -14.49 -13.47
C ASN A 965 -34.41 -13.40 -12.49
N ASN A 966 -33.88 -12.19 -12.54
CA ASN A 966 -34.32 -11.08 -11.72
C ASN A 966 -35.74 -10.63 -12.12
N ARG A 967 -36.03 -10.53 -13.43
CA ARG A 967 -37.38 -10.19 -13.94
C ARG A 967 -38.41 -11.21 -13.49
N LEU A 968 -38.10 -12.50 -13.58
CA LEU A 968 -38.98 -13.57 -13.12
C LEU A 968 -39.29 -13.46 -11.62
N ARG A 969 -38.26 -13.14 -10.79
CA ARG A 969 -38.48 -12.87 -9.35
C ARG A 969 -39.36 -11.66 -9.08
N GLN A 970 -39.37 -10.68 -9.98
CA GLN A 970 -40.26 -9.50 -9.94
C GLN A 970 -41.64 -9.78 -10.50
N GLY A 971 -41.96 -11.02 -10.93
CA GLY A 971 -43.26 -11.41 -11.53
C GLY A 971 -43.46 -10.97 -12.98
N LYS A 972 -42.40 -10.56 -13.68
CA LYS A 972 -42.40 -10.17 -15.10
C LYS A 972 -42.08 -11.41 -15.94
N THR A 973 -43.06 -11.92 -16.72
CA THR A 973 -42.94 -13.12 -17.53
C THR A 973 -42.62 -12.84 -19.00
N ASP A 974 -42.65 -11.58 -19.44
CA ASP A 974 -42.36 -11.20 -20.81
C ASP A 974 -40.89 -11.47 -21.16
N PRO A 975 -40.59 -11.94 -22.39
CA PRO A 975 -39.24 -12.12 -22.85
C PRO A 975 -38.47 -10.78 -22.82
N MET A 976 -37.17 -10.87 -22.57
CA MET A 976 -36.31 -9.68 -22.54
C MET A 976 -36.16 -9.12 -23.95
N PRO A 977 -36.23 -7.80 -24.16
CA PRO A 977 -35.94 -7.21 -25.46
C PRO A 977 -34.53 -7.60 -25.94
N LEU A 978 -34.41 -7.89 -27.27
CA LEU A 978 -33.13 -8.31 -27.89
C LEU A 978 -32.03 -7.24 -27.76
N ASP A 979 -32.41 -5.97 -27.66
CA ASP A 979 -31.54 -4.80 -27.55
C ASP A 979 -31.29 -4.33 -26.09
N THR A 980 -31.54 -5.22 -25.12
CA THR A 980 -31.32 -4.91 -23.68
C THR A 980 -29.88 -4.59 -23.36
N LEU A 981 -28.92 -5.27 -24.01
CA LEU A 981 -27.48 -5.03 -23.86
C LEU A 981 -26.91 -4.33 -25.10
N PRO A 982 -25.85 -3.54 -24.96
CA PRO A 982 -25.15 -2.95 -26.10
C PRO A 982 -24.53 -4.04 -26.97
N GLU A 983 -24.45 -3.79 -28.27
CA GLU A 983 -23.81 -4.67 -29.24
C GLU A 983 -22.36 -4.98 -28.84
N ARG A 984 -21.98 -6.25 -28.99
CA ARG A 984 -20.63 -6.73 -28.70
C ARG A 984 -19.61 -6.09 -29.64
N PRO A 985 -18.38 -5.78 -29.18
CA PRO A 985 -17.31 -5.37 -30.07
C PRO A 985 -16.99 -6.49 -31.06
N ALA A 986 -16.70 -6.10 -32.30
CA ALA A 986 -16.36 -7.02 -33.36
C ALA A 986 -15.03 -7.73 -33.06
N LYS A 987 -14.94 -9.02 -33.40
CA LYS A 987 -13.66 -9.75 -33.36
C LYS A 987 -12.84 -9.43 -34.61
N GLY A 988 -11.55 -9.22 -34.43
CA GLY A 988 -10.56 -9.07 -35.49
C GLY A 988 -10.10 -10.38 -36.09
N SER A 989 -8.96 -10.36 -36.77
CA SER A 989 -8.42 -11.46 -37.58
C SER A 989 -7.21 -12.17 -36.96
N LEU A 990 -6.87 -11.93 -35.68
CA LEU A 990 -5.74 -12.60 -35.02
C LEU A 990 -5.99 -14.11 -34.94
N ASP A 991 -5.14 -14.88 -35.58
CA ASP A 991 -5.08 -16.34 -35.42
C ASP A 991 -4.27 -16.67 -34.16
N LEU A 992 -4.93 -17.22 -33.14
CA LEU A 992 -4.27 -17.57 -31.88
C LEU A 992 -3.30 -18.73 -31.97
N SER A 993 -3.37 -19.56 -33.01
CA SER A 993 -2.36 -20.61 -33.22
C SER A 993 -0.95 -20.03 -33.33
N LYS A 994 -0.80 -18.77 -33.77
CA LYS A 994 0.48 -18.06 -33.84
C LYS A 994 1.13 -17.86 -32.46
N VAL A 995 0.36 -17.87 -31.37
CA VAL A 995 0.90 -17.80 -30.00
C VAL A 995 1.79 -19.01 -29.70
N LEU A 996 1.49 -20.19 -30.27
CA LEU A 996 2.29 -21.41 -30.09
C LEU A 996 3.73 -21.23 -30.58
N ASP A 997 3.93 -20.41 -31.61
CA ASP A 997 5.22 -20.12 -32.22
C ASP A 997 5.86 -18.84 -31.66
N SER A 998 5.14 -18.08 -30.83
CA SER A 998 5.65 -16.82 -30.24
C SER A 998 6.61 -17.11 -29.09
N ARG A 999 7.91 -16.94 -29.35
CA ARG A 999 8.98 -17.19 -28.36
C ARG A 999 8.95 -16.24 -27.20
N TYR A 1000 8.51 -14.97 -27.44
CA TYR A 1000 8.51 -13.88 -26.45
C TYR A 1000 7.15 -13.63 -25.80
N PHE A 1001 6.20 -14.54 -25.96
CA PHE A 1001 4.89 -14.46 -25.31
C PHE A 1001 5.03 -14.34 -23.78
N PHE A 1002 5.86 -15.22 -23.21
CA PHE A 1002 6.41 -15.14 -21.86
C PHE A 1002 7.93 -15.28 -21.95
N SER A 1003 8.69 -14.35 -21.35
CA SER A 1003 10.13 -14.30 -21.59
C SER A 1003 10.93 -13.78 -20.38
#